data_b793c5d0c8b0e4a0c25a219c0ee40a0e
#
_entry.id   b793c5d0c8b0e4a0c25a219c0ee40a0e
#
_cell.length_a   1.000
_cell.length_b   1.000
_cell.length_c   1.000
_cell.angle_alpha   90.00
_cell.angle_beta   90.00
_cell.angle_gamma   90.00
#
_symmetry.space_group_name_H-M   'P 1'
#
loop_
_entity.id
_entity.type
_entity.pdbx_description
1 polymer ?
#
loop_
_entity_poly.entity_id
_entity_poly.type
_entity_poly.pdbx_seq_one_letter_code
_entity_poly.pdbx_strand_id
1 'polypeptide(L)'
;MPLVWISISFIAGIIFASYFSVSAYLWLGIGLAVLFVFILFRLPRFSKFFTQSVHPLPFILVISFFFGAFWYQFRQPNIDAFHVAFYNDRDYEMLVTGTLVEPPDYRDTYTNLQLQVEAVDSGSGDMPAKGLLLVRVPVLVPYEYGQRVRVRGDLKTPPENEEFSYRDYLARQNIHSYMSIADVTVLPGNEGNPLFARIYALKDKLLKNIYRLYQDPEASLLAGILLGVDTGMTPELQEAFKNTGTAHIIAISGFNIAIIAGLFFFVFKNLFGQRLGAVFAILGIIFYTLLVGADAAVVRAAFMGSIALLALQLGRRNNGLNALAAVALFMAFINPLVIWDIGFQLSFLATLGLILYAEPFSNFTSNLIAKFSKHDTSTFASIINDFVILTFAAQLTTIPIMAYYFKRISLISFVANPLILPVQPAVMIAGGLADFTSLIVFPLGQLIAWFAWPFAAYTIGMVELFNRVPHASIYLGDSSIWMVLAFYTALFSVTLNWQRIKDWFNALGDSLRPVVLTATLMFLFACAMMMWRAASVTGDGQLHITFLDVGSADAVLIKTPEGRNVLINGGPSTSELSDELGRRLPFFSRKLDWLIVASTQEEQLAALPRVVERYPPENILWSGNVQASYPAQKLDKYFAEQGIPVSRAEVGQKLELGGGASVEVLSVGPKGSVLLIEFKNFRALLPIGLSEGTLEELEYGSVIGSVDALLLADSGYAPSNPSDLIENVNPQLTVLSVAAGDPDGLPSQEVLDSLDGYSLLRTDRSGWITIITDGEKMHA
;
A
#
# COMPACT_ATOMS: atom_id res chain seq x y z
N MET A 1 -19.73 27.13 -10.61
CA MET A 1 -18.42 26.49 -10.82
C MET A 1 -18.47 25.46 -11.98
N PRO A 2 -18.46 25.92 -13.24
CA PRO A 2 -18.63 25.02 -14.40
C PRO A 2 -17.49 24.00 -14.51
N LEU A 3 -16.23 24.42 -14.23
CA LEU A 3 -15.05 23.57 -14.37
C LEU A 3 -15.10 22.34 -13.47
N VAL A 4 -15.55 22.50 -12.22
CA VAL A 4 -15.70 21.38 -11.28
C VAL A 4 -16.65 20.32 -11.83
N TRP A 5 -17.79 20.73 -12.36
CA TRP A 5 -18.76 19.81 -12.95
C TRP A 5 -18.26 19.14 -14.22
N ILE A 6 -17.52 19.88 -15.07
CA ILE A 6 -16.88 19.33 -16.28
C ILE A 6 -15.86 18.26 -15.89
N SER A 7 -15.01 18.53 -14.89
CA SER A 7 -14.00 17.57 -14.41
C SER A 7 -14.65 16.31 -13.81
N ILE A 8 -15.68 16.49 -12.97
CA ILE A 8 -16.43 15.35 -12.40
C ILE A 8 -17.06 14.52 -13.53
N SER A 9 -17.66 15.16 -14.52
CA SER A 9 -18.30 14.47 -15.63
C SER A 9 -17.31 13.71 -16.50
N PHE A 10 -16.13 14.30 -16.77
CA PHE A 10 -15.03 13.65 -17.50
C PHE A 10 -14.53 12.39 -16.76
N ILE A 11 -14.26 12.54 -15.46
CA ILE A 11 -13.80 11.43 -14.60
C ILE A 11 -14.87 10.34 -14.50
N ALA A 12 -16.15 10.72 -14.35
CA ALA A 12 -17.24 9.75 -14.35
C ALA A 12 -17.33 8.97 -15.67
N GLY A 13 -17.05 9.64 -16.82
CA GLY A 13 -16.95 8.98 -18.12
C GLY A 13 -15.82 7.95 -18.18
N ILE A 14 -14.64 8.26 -17.64
CA ILE A 14 -13.49 7.33 -17.53
C ILE A 14 -13.90 6.13 -16.67
N ILE A 15 -14.46 6.35 -15.48
CA ILE A 15 -14.87 5.28 -14.56
C ILE A 15 -15.96 4.43 -15.22
N PHE A 16 -16.93 5.04 -15.87
CA PHE A 16 -17.98 4.28 -16.56
C PHE A 16 -17.40 3.39 -17.67
N ALA A 17 -16.50 3.92 -18.50
CA ALA A 17 -15.90 3.18 -19.60
C ALA A 17 -14.98 2.02 -19.13
N SER A 18 -14.46 2.05 -17.90
CA SER A 18 -13.63 0.96 -17.36
C SER A 18 -14.41 -0.35 -17.14
N TYR A 19 -15.74 -0.27 -17.00
CA TYR A 19 -16.60 -1.46 -16.87
C TYR A 19 -17.08 -2.05 -18.20
N PHE A 20 -16.77 -1.39 -19.33
CA PHE A 20 -17.29 -1.81 -20.64
C PHE A 20 -16.15 -1.88 -21.68
N SER A 21 -15.94 -3.04 -22.25
CA SER A 21 -14.97 -3.27 -23.35
C SER A 21 -15.60 -2.88 -24.69
N VAL A 22 -15.81 -1.58 -24.92
CA VAL A 22 -16.44 -1.04 -26.13
C VAL A 22 -15.42 -0.24 -26.93
N SER A 23 -15.49 -0.27 -28.27
CA SER A 23 -14.60 0.52 -29.11
C SER A 23 -14.60 1.99 -28.75
N ALA A 24 -13.43 2.61 -28.64
CA ALA A 24 -13.26 4.03 -28.35
C ALA A 24 -14.08 4.92 -29.32
N TYR A 25 -14.12 4.58 -30.59
CA TYR A 25 -14.83 5.34 -31.62
C TYR A 25 -16.35 5.38 -31.42
N LEU A 26 -16.94 4.39 -30.76
CA LEU A 26 -18.36 4.40 -30.41
C LEU A 26 -18.67 5.50 -29.40
N TRP A 27 -17.86 5.62 -28.36
CA TRP A 27 -17.98 6.70 -27.36
C TRP A 27 -17.82 8.08 -27.98
N LEU A 28 -16.84 8.23 -28.90
CA LEU A 28 -16.65 9.48 -29.66
C LEU A 28 -17.88 9.79 -30.52
N GLY A 29 -18.43 8.78 -31.21
CA GLY A 29 -19.62 8.94 -32.04
C GLY A 29 -20.84 9.42 -31.24
N ILE A 30 -21.08 8.87 -30.07
CA ILE A 30 -22.16 9.31 -29.16
C ILE A 30 -21.92 10.76 -28.71
N GLY A 31 -20.70 11.09 -28.30
CA GLY A 31 -20.32 12.47 -27.89
C GLY A 31 -20.54 13.48 -29.03
N LEU A 32 -20.14 13.14 -30.26
CA LEU A 32 -20.36 13.97 -31.45
C LEU A 32 -21.85 14.08 -31.81
N ALA A 33 -22.65 13.03 -31.64
CA ALA A 33 -24.10 13.09 -31.85
C ALA A 33 -24.75 14.05 -30.84
N VAL A 34 -24.37 14.03 -29.57
CA VAL A 34 -24.85 14.99 -28.57
C VAL A 34 -24.41 16.43 -28.91
N LEU A 35 -23.19 16.61 -29.36
CA LEU A 35 -22.68 17.91 -29.82
C LEU A 35 -23.49 18.41 -31.03
N PHE A 36 -23.76 17.54 -32.00
CA PHE A 36 -24.58 17.87 -33.17
C PHE A 36 -26.01 18.29 -32.77
N VAL A 37 -26.64 17.55 -31.88
CA VAL A 37 -27.97 17.90 -31.33
C VAL A 37 -27.91 19.26 -30.63
N PHE A 38 -26.88 19.52 -29.82
CA PHE A 38 -26.70 20.82 -29.17
C PHE A 38 -26.57 21.95 -30.16
N ILE A 39 -25.80 21.76 -31.25
CA ILE A 39 -25.63 22.75 -32.33
C ILE A 39 -26.97 23.02 -33.03
N LEU A 40 -27.75 21.93 -33.33
CA LEU A 40 -29.08 22.08 -33.92
C LEU A 40 -30.01 22.95 -33.06
N PHE A 41 -30.01 22.74 -31.73
CA PHE A 41 -30.80 23.57 -30.81
C PHE A 41 -30.37 25.03 -30.77
N ARG A 42 -29.13 25.36 -31.16
CA ARG A 42 -28.59 26.72 -31.25
C ARG A 42 -28.90 27.39 -32.59
N LEU A 43 -29.29 26.66 -33.64
CA LEU A 43 -29.60 27.24 -34.95
C LEU A 43 -30.94 28.02 -34.88
N PRO A 44 -31.07 29.22 -35.49
CA PRO A 44 -32.24 30.05 -35.40
C PRO A 44 -33.55 29.42 -35.90
N ARG A 45 -33.44 28.40 -36.78
CA ARG A 45 -34.58 27.65 -37.30
C ARG A 45 -35.23 26.74 -36.25
N PHE A 46 -34.44 26.13 -35.37
CA PHE A 46 -34.91 25.17 -34.35
C PHE A 46 -35.17 25.85 -32.99
N SER A 47 -34.46 26.95 -32.65
CA SER A 47 -34.66 27.70 -31.41
C SER A 47 -36.09 28.27 -31.26
N LYS A 48 -36.81 28.45 -32.37
CA LYS A 48 -38.22 28.92 -32.38
C LYS A 48 -39.23 27.89 -31.84
N PHE A 49 -38.85 26.60 -31.80
CA PHE A 49 -39.72 25.52 -31.27
C PHE A 49 -39.62 25.38 -29.75
N PHE A 50 -38.60 25.97 -29.13
CA PHE A 50 -38.37 25.85 -27.68
C PHE A 50 -38.57 27.22 -27.04
N THR A 51 -39.56 27.34 -26.18
CA THR A 51 -39.93 28.57 -25.46
C THR A 51 -38.93 29.03 -24.39
N GLN A 52 -37.95 28.20 -24.06
CA GLN A 52 -36.90 28.50 -23.08
C GLN A 52 -35.51 28.42 -23.71
N SER A 53 -34.63 29.34 -23.34
CA SER A 53 -33.22 29.32 -23.74
C SER A 53 -32.55 28.07 -23.14
N VAL A 54 -32.12 27.12 -23.98
CA VAL A 54 -31.46 25.91 -23.57
C VAL A 54 -30.11 26.26 -22.94
N HIS A 55 -29.98 25.97 -21.64
CA HIS A 55 -28.75 26.20 -20.90
C HIS A 55 -27.63 25.27 -21.43
N PRO A 56 -26.42 25.77 -21.74
CA PRO A 56 -25.37 25.01 -22.40
C PRO A 56 -24.75 23.95 -21.48
N LEU A 57 -24.78 24.16 -20.17
CA LEU A 57 -24.05 23.35 -19.19
C LEU A 57 -24.38 21.85 -19.26
N PRO A 58 -25.67 21.39 -19.29
CA PRO A 58 -25.98 19.97 -19.36
C PRO A 58 -25.35 19.27 -20.58
N PHE A 59 -25.39 19.92 -21.75
CA PHE A 59 -24.79 19.36 -22.96
C PHE A 59 -23.26 19.27 -22.85
N ILE A 60 -22.62 20.30 -22.30
CA ILE A 60 -21.17 20.29 -22.06
C ILE A 60 -20.80 19.15 -21.11
N LEU A 61 -21.60 18.89 -20.07
CA LEU A 61 -21.37 17.79 -19.14
C LEU A 61 -21.49 16.43 -19.84
N VAL A 62 -22.55 16.22 -20.63
CA VAL A 62 -22.72 14.95 -21.36
C VAL A 62 -21.61 14.75 -22.40
N ILE A 63 -21.22 15.79 -23.12
CA ILE A 63 -20.08 15.71 -24.06
C ILE A 63 -18.78 15.39 -23.31
N SER A 64 -18.53 16.04 -22.18
CA SER A 64 -17.36 15.78 -21.34
C SER A 64 -17.33 14.32 -20.83
N PHE A 65 -18.49 13.77 -20.44
CA PHE A 65 -18.62 12.38 -20.03
C PHE A 65 -18.21 11.41 -21.15
N PHE A 66 -18.79 11.55 -22.32
CA PHE A 66 -18.47 10.66 -23.44
C PHE A 66 -17.05 10.87 -23.97
N PHE A 67 -16.52 12.09 -23.86
CA PHE A 67 -15.12 12.35 -24.17
C PHE A 67 -14.17 11.67 -23.17
N GLY A 68 -14.52 11.64 -21.87
CA GLY A 68 -13.78 10.88 -20.85
C GLY A 68 -13.80 9.37 -21.15
N ALA A 69 -14.97 8.81 -21.51
CA ALA A 69 -15.11 7.42 -21.89
C ALA A 69 -14.29 7.06 -23.15
N PHE A 70 -14.36 7.91 -24.18
CA PHE A 70 -13.52 7.79 -25.37
C PHE A 70 -12.04 7.80 -25.02
N TRP A 71 -11.60 8.77 -24.20
CA TRP A 71 -10.21 8.98 -23.87
C TRP A 71 -9.61 7.80 -23.10
N TYR A 72 -10.38 7.20 -22.17
CA TYR A 72 -9.99 6.00 -21.45
C TYR A 72 -9.70 4.85 -22.41
N GLN A 73 -10.66 4.51 -23.27
CA GLN A 73 -10.52 3.37 -24.22
C GLN A 73 -9.43 3.63 -25.28
N PHE A 74 -9.28 4.87 -25.71
CA PHE A 74 -8.25 5.26 -26.69
C PHE A 74 -6.83 5.14 -26.14
N ARG A 75 -6.67 5.32 -24.81
CA ARG A 75 -5.37 5.24 -24.14
C ARG A 75 -5.01 3.83 -23.65
N GLN A 76 -5.92 2.87 -23.77
CA GLN A 76 -5.59 1.48 -23.48
C GLN A 76 -4.55 0.96 -24.47
N PRO A 77 -3.52 0.23 -24.04
CA PRO A 77 -2.53 -0.36 -24.94
C PRO A 77 -3.20 -1.39 -25.84
N ASN A 78 -2.84 -1.37 -27.10
CA ASN A 78 -3.20 -2.44 -28.02
C ASN A 78 -2.13 -3.54 -27.91
N ILE A 79 -2.51 -4.65 -27.28
CA ILE A 79 -1.60 -5.80 -27.09
C ILE A 79 -1.73 -6.71 -28.31
N ASP A 80 -0.89 -6.45 -29.30
CA ASP A 80 -0.72 -7.24 -30.51
C ASP A 80 0.72 -7.79 -30.61
N ALA A 81 1.05 -8.48 -31.68
CA ALA A 81 2.38 -9.09 -31.89
C ALA A 81 3.54 -8.07 -31.85
N PHE A 82 3.28 -6.78 -31.93
CA PHE A 82 4.26 -5.71 -31.78
C PHE A 82 4.36 -5.17 -30.35
N HIS A 83 3.61 -5.73 -29.39
CA HIS A 83 3.66 -5.33 -28.01
C HIS A 83 4.29 -6.42 -27.14
N VAL A 84 5.23 -6.06 -26.26
CA VAL A 84 5.97 -7.03 -25.42
C VAL A 84 5.04 -7.92 -24.60
N ALA A 85 3.92 -7.40 -24.09
CA ALA A 85 2.97 -8.18 -23.29
C ALA A 85 2.24 -9.29 -24.08
N PHE A 86 2.30 -9.29 -25.40
CA PHE A 86 1.80 -10.39 -26.23
C PHE A 86 2.57 -11.69 -26.02
N TYR A 87 3.81 -11.56 -25.56
CA TYR A 87 4.74 -12.68 -25.36
C TYR A 87 4.78 -13.18 -23.91
N ASN A 88 3.98 -12.59 -23.00
CA ASN A 88 3.92 -13.02 -21.61
C ASN A 88 3.42 -14.45 -21.43
N ASP A 89 3.82 -15.06 -20.30
CA ASP A 89 3.32 -16.34 -19.80
C ASP A 89 3.53 -17.51 -20.81
N ARG A 90 4.63 -17.48 -21.52
CA ARG A 90 5.07 -18.56 -22.37
C ARG A 90 6.20 -19.30 -21.65
N ASP A 91 6.10 -20.60 -21.52
CA ASP A 91 7.00 -21.47 -20.75
C ASP A 91 8.38 -21.66 -21.42
N TYR A 92 9.01 -20.57 -21.86
CA TYR A 92 10.37 -20.56 -22.38
C TYR A 92 11.02 -19.18 -22.27
N GLU A 93 12.35 -19.18 -22.05
CA GLU A 93 13.14 -17.97 -21.98
C GLU A 93 13.14 -17.18 -23.28
N MET A 94 13.05 -15.87 -23.15
CA MET A 94 13.13 -14.93 -24.27
C MET A 94 14.30 -13.97 -24.11
N LEU A 95 14.77 -13.47 -25.23
CA LEU A 95 15.72 -12.37 -25.28
C LEU A 95 14.96 -11.09 -25.60
N VAL A 96 15.04 -10.10 -24.71
CA VAL A 96 14.41 -8.80 -24.93
C VAL A 96 15.50 -7.73 -24.99
N THR A 97 15.50 -6.95 -26.06
CA THR A 97 16.41 -5.81 -26.23
C THR A 97 15.64 -4.53 -25.98
N GLY A 98 16.23 -3.62 -25.19
CA GLY A 98 15.60 -2.35 -24.86
C GLY A 98 16.55 -1.37 -24.20
N THR A 99 16.05 -0.16 -23.96
CA THR A 99 16.79 0.95 -23.36
C THR A 99 16.22 1.28 -22.00
N LEU A 100 17.08 1.52 -20.99
CA LEU A 100 16.66 1.96 -19.64
C LEU A 100 16.05 3.37 -19.69
N VAL A 101 14.77 3.47 -19.33
CA VAL A 101 14.00 4.75 -19.37
C VAL A 101 13.93 5.47 -18.03
N GLU A 102 14.27 4.77 -16.95
CA GLU A 102 14.38 5.34 -15.60
C GLU A 102 15.71 4.96 -14.95
N PRO A 103 16.16 5.69 -13.94
CA PRO A 103 17.31 5.26 -13.13
C PRO A 103 17.02 3.90 -12.49
N PRO A 104 18.04 3.04 -12.34
CA PRO A 104 17.90 1.79 -11.61
C PRO A 104 17.37 2.01 -10.18
N ASP A 105 16.35 1.26 -9.79
CA ASP A 105 15.80 1.29 -8.42
C ASP A 105 16.51 0.19 -7.60
N TYR A 106 17.53 0.59 -6.86
CA TYR A 106 18.33 -0.30 -6.02
C TYR A 106 17.58 -0.62 -4.72
N ARG A 107 17.28 -1.91 -4.52
CA ARG A 107 16.72 -2.46 -3.29
C ARG A 107 17.78 -3.29 -2.56
N ASP A 108 17.48 -3.76 -1.34
CA ASP A 108 18.47 -4.48 -0.54
C ASP A 108 18.94 -5.80 -1.17
N THR A 109 18.04 -6.51 -1.86
CA THR A 109 18.28 -7.85 -2.41
C THR A 109 18.26 -7.91 -3.94
N TYR A 110 17.69 -6.89 -4.61
CA TYR A 110 17.55 -6.85 -6.07
C TYR A 110 17.56 -5.40 -6.58
N THR A 111 17.75 -5.25 -7.88
CA THR A 111 17.61 -3.96 -8.59
C THR A 111 16.49 -4.09 -9.62
N ASN A 112 15.56 -3.14 -9.62
CA ASN A 112 14.53 -3.03 -10.66
C ASN A 112 15.05 -2.15 -11.79
N LEU A 113 14.94 -2.65 -13.03
CA LEU A 113 15.27 -1.95 -14.27
C LEU A 113 14.00 -1.79 -15.10
N GLN A 114 13.69 -0.57 -15.50
CA GLN A 114 12.56 -0.29 -16.38
C GLN A 114 13.07 -0.08 -17.81
N LEU A 115 12.66 -0.96 -18.71
CA LEU A 115 13.11 -0.99 -20.10
C LEU A 115 12.02 -0.54 -21.05
N GLN A 116 12.34 0.36 -21.96
CA GLN A 116 11.58 0.56 -23.19
C GLN A 116 12.03 -0.51 -24.19
N VAL A 117 11.14 -1.44 -24.49
CA VAL A 117 11.42 -2.56 -25.39
C VAL A 117 11.52 -2.07 -26.82
N GLU A 118 12.52 -2.59 -27.55
CA GLU A 118 12.79 -2.35 -28.97
C GLU A 118 12.58 -3.60 -29.82
N ALA A 119 12.99 -4.76 -29.27
CA ALA A 119 12.85 -6.05 -29.94
C ALA A 119 12.70 -7.21 -28.95
N VAL A 120 12.01 -8.25 -29.39
CA VAL A 120 11.86 -9.52 -28.67
C VAL A 120 12.32 -10.64 -29.61
N ASP A 121 13.17 -11.55 -29.12
CA ASP A 121 13.57 -12.76 -29.81
C ASP A 121 13.05 -13.99 -29.05
N SER A 122 12.13 -14.69 -29.65
CA SER A 122 11.52 -15.94 -29.18
C SER A 122 12.17 -17.20 -29.77
N GLY A 123 13.41 -17.09 -30.30
CA GLY A 123 14.13 -18.17 -30.98
C GLY A 123 14.11 -18.10 -32.50
N SER A 124 13.36 -17.13 -33.07
CA SER A 124 13.28 -16.92 -34.52
C SER A 124 14.04 -15.66 -35.01
N GLY A 125 14.79 -15.03 -34.14
CA GLY A 125 15.49 -13.77 -34.37
C GLY A 125 14.72 -12.55 -33.83
N ASP A 126 15.40 -11.39 -33.80
CA ASP A 126 14.87 -10.15 -33.25
C ASP A 126 13.64 -9.64 -34.00
N MET A 127 12.47 -9.64 -33.38
CA MET A 127 11.24 -9.05 -33.90
C MET A 127 10.98 -7.70 -33.23
N PRO A 128 10.65 -6.64 -34.01
CA PRO A 128 10.34 -5.32 -33.40
C PRO A 128 9.16 -5.41 -32.44
N ALA A 129 9.34 -4.95 -31.21
CA ALA A 129 8.29 -4.88 -30.22
C ALA A 129 8.38 -3.56 -29.46
N LYS A 130 7.25 -3.15 -28.89
CA LYS A 130 7.11 -1.91 -28.10
C LYS A 130 6.52 -2.23 -26.73
N GLY A 131 6.61 -1.29 -25.82
CA GLY A 131 6.05 -1.39 -24.47
C GLY A 131 7.13 -1.28 -23.41
N LEU A 132 6.69 -1.20 -22.16
CA LEU A 132 7.58 -1.15 -20.99
C LEU A 132 7.66 -2.54 -20.37
N LEU A 133 8.87 -2.91 -19.96
CA LEU A 133 9.19 -4.15 -19.26
C LEU A 133 9.89 -3.80 -17.95
N LEU A 134 9.40 -4.34 -16.84
CA LEU A 134 10.10 -4.30 -15.56
C LEU A 134 10.94 -5.57 -15.42
N VAL A 135 12.24 -5.38 -15.22
CA VAL A 135 13.20 -6.47 -15.05
C VAL A 135 13.80 -6.40 -13.66
N ARG A 136 13.80 -7.50 -12.94
CA ARG A 136 14.48 -7.63 -11.65
C ARG A 136 15.81 -8.37 -11.84
N VAL A 137 16.88 -7.76 -11.36
CA VAL A 137 18.26 -8.28 -11.46
C VAL A 137 18.95 -8.28 -10.10
N PRO A 138 19.99 -9.09 -9.88
CA PRO A 138 20.81 -9.02 -8.68
C PRO A 138 21.49 -7.65 -8.49
N VAL A 139 21.73 -7.24 -7.23
CA VAL A 139 22.28 -5.91 -6.86
C VAL A 139 23.70 -5.62 -7.35
N LEU A 140 24.44 -6.63 -7.76
CA LEU A 140 25.89 -6.59 -7.93
C LEU A 140 26.41 -5.79 -9.14
N VAL A 141 25.54 -5.44 -10.10
CA VAL A 141 25.95 -4.77 -11.34
C VAL A 141 25.41 -3.34 -11.37
N PRO A 142 26.26 -2.31 -11.54
CA PRO A 142 25.82 -0.94 -11.71
C PRO A 142 25.24 -0.74 -13.13
N TYR A 143 24.05 -0.21 -13.22
CA TYR A 143 23.40 0.21 -14.47
C TYR A 143 23.19 1.71 -14.48
N GLU A 144 23.09 2.30 -15.70
CA GLU A 144 22.89 3.72 -15.86
C GLU A 144 21.67 4.02 -16.75
N TYR A 145 20.99 5.14 -16.50
CA TYR A 145 19.91 5.63 -17.34
C TYR A 145 20.36 5.76 -18.81
N GLY A 146 19.52 5.32 -19.73
CA GLY A 146 19.77 5.37 -21.16
C GLY A 146 20.66 4.25 -21.71
N GLN A 147 21.20 3.37 -20.87
CA GLN A 147 21.93 2.21 -21.34
C GLN A 147 21.01 1.28 -22.13
N ARG A 148 21.54 0.77 -23.24
CA ARG A 148 20.90 -0.26 -24.03
C ARG A 148 21.31 -1.62 -23.51
N VAL A 149 20.34 -2.48 -23.24
CA VAL A 149 20.58 -3.79 -22.64
C VAL A 149 19.82 -4.87 -23.40
N ARG A 150 20.36 -6.09 -23.35
CA ARG A 150 19.68 -7.30 -23.77
C ARG A 150 19.50 -8.19 -22.56
N VAL A 151 18.26 -8.50 -22.24
CA VAL A 151 17.89 -9.29 -21.07
C VAL A 151 17.35 -10.64 -21.50
N ARG A 152 17.74 -11.69 -20.78
CA ARG A 152 17.30 -13.07 -20.99
C ARG A 152 16.57 -13.57 -19.77
N GLY A 153 15.40 -14.13 -19.96
CA GLY A 153 14.61 -14.73 -18.88
C GLY A 153 13.16 -14.98 -19.30
N ASP A 154 12.36 -15.41 -18.35
CA ASP A 154 10.93 -15.67 -18.53
C ASP A 154 10.12 -14.38 -18.48
N LEU A 155 9.37 -14.14 -19.55
CA LEU A 155 8.48 -13.00 -19.66
C LEU A 155 7.12 -13.37 -19.07
N LYS A 156 6.72 -12.70 -17.99
CA LYS A 156 5.49 -13.00 -17.26
C LYS A 156 4.57 -11.78 -17.15
N THR A 157 3.29 -12.05 -16.99
CA THR A 157 2.35 -11.04 -16.49
C THR A 157 2.71 -10.72 -15.05
N PRO A 158 2.75 -9.42 -14.64
CA PRO A 158 3.04 -9.08 -13.26
C PRO A 158 2.09 -9.79 -12.29
N PRO A 159 2.58 -10.27 -11.13
CA PRO A 159 1.79 -11.07 -10.21
C PRO A 159 0.61 -10.25 -9.63
N GLU A 160 -0.45 -10.95 -9.29
CA GLU A 160 -1.65 -10.40 -8.67
C GLU A 160 -1.95 -11.21 -7.41
N ASN A 161 -1.84 -10.57 -6.25
CA ASN A 161 -2.23 -11.14 -4.97
C ASN A 161 -3.57 -10.55 -4.55
N GLU A 162 -4.35 -11.24 -3.75
CA GLU A 162 -5.69 -10.78 -3.31
C GLU A 162 -5.66 -9.42 -2.59
N GLU A 163 -4.55 -9.09 -1.96
CA GLU A 163 -4.39 -7.85 -1.20
C GLU A 163 -3.85 -6.68 -1.99
N PHE A 164 -2.95 -6.95 -2.94
CA PHE A 164 -2.29 -5.95 -3.76
C PHE A 164 -2.05 -6.48 -5.17
N SER A 165 -2.79 -5.96 -6.13
CA SER A 165 -2.54 -6.25 -7.54
C SER A 165 -1.30 -5.48 -8.02
N TYR A 166 -0.14 -6.16 -8.03
CA TYR A 166 1.09 -5.59 -8.60
C TYR A 166 0.91 -5.36 -10.10
N ARG A 167 0.10 -6.19 -10.76
CA ARG A 167 -0.32 -6.02 -12.16
C ARG A 167 -1.02 -4.67 -12.37
N ASP A 168 -2.01 -4.32 -11.55
CA ASP A 168 -2.73 -3.06 -11.69
C ASP A 168 -1.85 -1.86 -11.32
N TYR A 169 -0.96 -2.03 -10.34
CA TYR A 169 0.01 -1.00 -9.97
C TYR A 169 0.95 -0.68 -11.14
N LEU A 170 1.53 -1.69 -11.78
CA LEU A 170 2.41 -1.54 -12.93
C LEU A 170 1.67 -1.08 -14.19
N ALA A 171 0.43 -1.56 -14.40
CA ALA A 171 -0.41 -1.12 -15.52
C ALA A 171 -0.69 0.40 -15.49
N ARG A 172 -0.81 1.02 -14.30
CA ARG A 172 -0.93 2.48 -14.15
C ARG A 172 0.32 3.21 -14.65
N GLN A 173 1.48 2.55 -14.61
CA GLN A 173 2.75 3.03 -15.16
C GLN A 173 2.95 2.57 -16.63
N ASN A 174 1.93 1.97 -17.24
CA ASN A 174 1.97 1.40 -18.59
C ASN A 174 2.94 0.22 -18.74
N ILE A 175 3.25 -0.48 -17.64
CA ILE A 175 4.07 -1.68 -17.59
C ILE A 175 3.14 -2.89 -17.49
N HIS A 176 3.18 -3.75 -18.52
CA HIS A 176 2.31 -4.93 -18.61
C HIS A 176 3.11 -6.24 -18.65
N SER A 177 4.44 -6.15 -18.56
CA SER A 177 5.35 -7.30 -18.62
C SER A 177 6.38 -7.20 -17.48
N TYR A 178 6.73 -8.35 -16.94
CA TYR A 178 7.65 -8.49 -15.81
C TYR A 178 8.60 -9.67 -16.04
N MET A 179 9.85 -9.52 -15.60
CA MET A 179 10.86 -10.57 -15.63
C MET A 179 11.51 -10.64 -14.24
N SER A 180 11.28 -11.74 -13.51
CA SER A 180 11.64 -11.85 -12.09
C SER A 180 13.12 -12.11 -11.85
N ILE A 181 13.76 -12.87 -12.74
CA ILE A 181 15.19 -13.18 -12.71
C ILE A 181 15.67 -13.06 -14.15
N ALA A 182 16.64 -12.20 -14.39
CA ALA A 182 17.13 -11.98 -15.73
C ALA A 182 18.65 -11.90 -15.78
N ASP A 183 19.22 -12.53 -16.79
CA ASP A 183 20.62 -12.30 -17.19
C ASP A 183 20.65 -11.06 -18.08
N VAL A 184 21.48 -10.08 -17.71
CA VAL A 184 21.58 -8.81 -18.43
C VAL A 184 22.92 -8.66 -19.11
N THR A 185 22.89 -8.44 -20.41
CA THR A 185 24.06 -8.06 -21.21
C THR A 185 23.96 -6.59 -21.61
N VAL A 186 24.90 -5.76 -21.20
CA VAL A 186 24.97 -4.36 -21.61
C VAL A 186 25.46 -4.27 -23.05
N LEU A 187 24.67 -3.61 -23.89
CA LEU A 187 25.02 -3.37 -25.28
C LEU A 187 25.74 -2.02 -25.45
N PRO A 188 26.56 -1.85 -26.50
CA PRO A 188 27.19 -0.56 -26.79
C PRO A 188 26.13 0.51 -27.13
N GLY A 189 26.33 1.73 -26.59
CA GLY A 189 25.47 2.88 -26.85
C GLY A 189 24.70 3.33 -25.61
N ASN A 190 24.36 4.63 -25.59
CA ASN A 190 23.46 5.23 -24.62
C ASN A 190 22.47 6.09 -25.41
N GLU A 191 21.19 5.72 -25.36
CA GLU A 191 20.10 6.37 -26.10
C GLU A 191 19.23 7.25 -25.20
N GLY A 192 19.69 7.48 -23.97
CA GLY A 192 19.00 8.33 -23.00
C GLY A 192 18.95 9.81 -23.40
N ASN A 193 17.89 10.48 -23.01
CA ASN A 193 17.78 11.93 -23.21
C ASN A 193 18.85 12.65 -22.35
N PRO A 194 19.72 13.47 -22.97
CA PRO A 194 20.83 14.11 -22.27
C PRO A 194 20.41 15.07 -21.16
N LEU A 195 19.19 15.64 -21.24
CA LEU A 195 18.65 16.49 -20.18
C LEU A 195 18.30 15.67 -18.94
N PHE A 196 17.55 14.57 -19.12
CA PHE A 196 17.20 13.66 -18.02
C PHE A 196 18.46 13.00 -17.43
N ALA A 197 19.40 12.59 -18.25
CA ALA A 197 20.68 12.05 -17.77
C ALA A 197 21.40 13.00 -16.82
N ARG A 198 21.41 14.31 -17.11
CA ARG A 198 22.00 15.33 -16.23
C ARG A 198 21.20 15.52 -14.93
N ILE A 199 19.87 15.48 -15.00
CA ILE A 199 18.99 15.59 -13.82
C ILE A 199 19.24 14.39 -12.89
N TYR A 200 19.27 13.18 -13.43
CA TYR A 200 19.51 11.96 -12.66
C TYR A 200 20.93 11.89 -12.10
N ALA A 201 21.92 12.32 -12.86
CA ALA A 201 23.30 12.44 -12.36
C ALA A 201 23.41 13.46 -11.21
N LEU A 202 22.64 14.56 -11.26
CA LEU A 202 22.55 15.51 -10.15
C LEU A 202 21.87 14.88 -8.94
N LYS A 203 20.73 14.14 -9.14
CA LYS A 203 20.04 13.42 -8.07
C LYS A 203 20.96 12.45 -7.36
N ASP A 204 21.73 11.64 -8.11
CA ASP A 204 22.70 10.69 -7.55
C ASP A 204 23.81 11.39 -6.75
N LYS A 205 24.33 12.51 -7.26
CA LYS A 205 25.32 13.32 -6.52
C LYS A 205 24.76 13.86 -5.21
N LEU A 206 23.55 14.40 -5.22
CA LEU A 206 22.87 14.91 -4.03
C LEU A 206 22.63 13.78 -3.04
N LEU A 207 22.15 12.63 -3.52
CA LEU A 207 21.91 11.45 -2.68
C LEU A 207 23.19 10.97 -1.98
N LYS A 208 24.27 10.77 -2.74
CA LYS A 208 25.57 10.39 -2.19
C LYS A 208 26.09 11.42 -1.19
N ASN A 209 25.81 12.68 -1.43
CA ASN A 209 26.23 13.77 -0.57
C ASN A 209 25.44 13.83 0.74
N ILE A 210 24.13 13.55 0.73
CA ILE A 210 23.32 13.41 1.94
C ILE A 210 23.94 12.33 2.86
N TYR A 211 24.27 11.14 2.33
CA TYR A 211 24.89 10.07 3.11
C TYR A 211 26.32 10.38 3.58
N ARG A 212 26.98 11.40 3.00
CA ARG A 212 28.27 11.91 3.51
C ARG A 212 28.09 12.94 4.62
N LEU A 213 27.02 13.73 4.58
CA LEU A 213 26.73 14.80 5.54
C LEU A 213 26.08 14.28 6.82
N TYR A 214 25.24 13.24 6.71
CA TYR A 214 24.44 12.69 7.80
C TYR A 214 24.67 11.19 7.94
N GLN A 215 24.48 10.70 9.15
CA GLN A 215 24.42 9.25 9.43
C GLN A 215 22.97 8.75 9.34
N ASP A 216 22.78 7.45 9.17
CA ASP A 216 21.46 6.84 9.30
C ASP A 216 21.05 6.79 10.79
N PRO A 217 19.74 6.94 11.06
CA PRO A 217 18.61 6.97 10.12
C PRO A 217 18.26 8.36 9.55
N GLU A 218 18.92 9.46 9.98
CA GLU A 218 18.60 10.81 9.52
C GLU A 218 18.95 11.03 8.04
N ALA A 219 20.00 10.37 7.53
CA ALA A 219 20.36 10.43 6.12
C ALA A 219 19.24 9.88 5.23
N SER A 220 18.73 8.70 5.56
CA SER A 220 17.63 8.06 4.83
C SER A 220 16.32 8.86 4.90
N LEU A 221 16.03 9.47 6.06
CA LEU A 221 14.88 10.38 6.18
C LEU A 221 15.02 11.60 5.26
N LEU A 222 16.19 12.24 5.25
CA LEU A 222 16.46 13.40 4.38
C LEU A 222 16.45 13.02 2.90
N ALA A 223 16.98 11.85 2.53
CA ALA A 223 16.90 11.33 1.16
C ALA A 223 15.44 11.15 0.71
N GLY A 224 14.56 10.63 1.57
CA GLY A 224 13.13 10.54 1.32
C GLY A 224 12.47 11.91 1.14
N ILE A 225 12.66 12.80 2.09
CA ILE A 225 12.00 14.12 2.12
C ILE A 225 12.48 15.05 0.98
N LEU A 226 13.79 15.04 0.65
CA LEU A 226 14.39 15.96 -0.30
C LEU A 226 14.45 15.42 -1.72
N LEU A 227 14.68 14.11 -1.90
CA LEU A 227 14.91 13.50 -3.20
C LEU A 227 13.90 12.42 -3.59
N GLY A 228 12.98 12.06 -2.70
CA GLY A 228 11.99 11.00 -2.93
C GLY A 228 12.61 9.60 -2.99
N VAL A 229 13.70 9.36 -2.24
CA VAL A 229 14.38 8.06 -2.17
C VAL A 229 14.21 7.50 -0.77
N ASP A 230 13.35 6.50 -0.61
CA ASP A 230 13.00 5.87 0.68
C ASP A 230 13.65 4.49 0.89
N THR A 231 14.41 4.01 -0.10
CA THR A 231 15.01 2.67 -0.12
C THR A 231 16.05 2.44 0.97
N GLY A 232 16.65 3.51 1.52
CA GLY A 232 17.64 3.41 2.60
C GLY A 232 17.04 3.29 4.01
N MET A 233 15.70 3.40 4.17
CA MET A 233 15.08 3.27 5.48
C MET A 233 14.90 1.81 5.88
N THR A 234 15.20 1.51 7.14
CA THR A 234 14.94 0.18 7.70
C THR A 234 13.43 -0.13 7.73
N PRO A 235 13.03 -1.39 7.53
CA PRO A 235 11.62 -1.79 7.61
C PRO A 235 10.95 -1.38 8.92
N GLU A 236 11.65 -1.46 10.05
CA GLU A 236 11.14 -1.08 11.36
C GLU A 236 10.82 0.43 11.44
N LEU A 237 11.68 1.27 10.86
CA LEU A 237 11.45 2.71 10.82
C LEU A 237 10.28 3.05 9.89
N GLN A 238 10.21 2.42 8.71
CA GLN A 238 9.08 2.58 7.80
C GLN A 238 7.75 2.19 8.47
N GLU A 239 7.75 1.08 9.23
CA GLU A 239 6.58 0.64 9.96
C GLU A 239 6.21 1.61 11.10
N ALA A 240 7.19 2.19 11.80
CA ALA A 240 6.94 3.24 12.79
C ALA A 240 6.26 4.47 12.18
N PHE A 241 6.69 4.92 10.99
CA PHE A 241 6.04 6.01 10.25
C PHE A 241 4.62 5.65 9.81
N LYS A 242 4.36 4.41 9.40
CA LYS A 242 3.02 3.93 9.05
C LYS A 242 2.11 3.88 10.28
N ASN A 243 2.58 3.34 11.40
CA ASN A 243 1.82 3.21 12.65
C ASN A 243 1.45 4.57 13.25
N THR A 244 2.34 5.56 13.14
CA THR A 244 2.08 6.92 13.62
C THR A 244 1.28 7.77 12.64
N GLY A 245 0.97 7.24 11.43
CA GLY A 245 0.23 7.96 10.39
C GLY A 245 1.02 9.13 9.77
N THR A 246 2.35 9.07 9.88
CA THR A 246 3.30 10.10 9.41
C THR A 246 4.06 9.66 8.15
N ALA A 247 3.75 8.52 7.55
CA ALA A 247 4.40 7.99 6.34
C ALA A 247 4.40 8.97 5.16
N HIS A 248 3.40 9.86 5.09
CA HIS A 248 3.33 10.93 4.08
C HIS A 248 4.43 12.00 4.22
N ILE A 249 5.20 12.01 5.31
CA ILE A 249 6.36 12.89 5.52
C ILE A 249 7.58 12.38 4.75
N ILE A 250 7.77 11.05 4.69
CA ILE A 250 8.86 10.41 3.92
C ILE A 250 8.62 10.62 2.43
N ALA A 251 7.39 10.33 1.97
CA ALA A 251 7.02 10.61 0.59
C ALA A 251 6.93 12.11 0.37
N ILE A 252 7.38 12.58 -0.80
CA ILE A 252 7.28 14.01 -1.12
C ILE A 252 5.82 14.42 -1.21
N SER A 253 5.38 15.19 -0.24
CA SER A 253 4.01 15.63 -0.08
C SER A 253 3.72 16.97 -0.76
N GLY A 254 2.43 17.29 -0.89
CA GLY A 254 2.02 18.62 -1.33
C GLY A 254 2.53 19.76 -0.44
N PHE A 255 2.74 19.49 0.83
CA PHE A 255 3.32 20.43 1.78
C PHE A 255 4.80 20.72 1.48
N ASN A 256 5.58 19.69 1.10
CA ASN A 256 6.98 19.84 0.71
C ASN A 256 7.11 20.73 -0.55
N ILE A 257 6.27 20.49 -1.55
CA ILE A 257 6.24 21.33 -2.78
C ILE A 257 5.83 22.76 -2.45
N ALA A 258 4.89 22.97 -1.52
CA ALA A 258 4.48 24.32 -1.12
C ALA A 258 5.62 25.10 -0.45
N ILE A 259 6.42 24.44 0.41
CA ILE A 259 7.61 25.03 1.03
C ILE A 259 8.62 25.44 -0.03
N ILE A 260 8.94 24.54 -0.97
CA ILE A 260 9.90 24.81 -2.05
C ILE A 260 9.39 25.91 -3.00
N ALA A 261 8.12 25.89 -3.36
CA ALA A 261 7.51 26.94 -4.17
C ALA A 261 7.59 28.31 -3.49
N GLY A 262 7.31 28.37 -2.19
CA GLY A 262 7.48 29.56 -1.37
C GLY A 262 8.92 30.06 -1.32
N LEU A 263 9.87 29.14 -1.10
CA LEU A 263 11.30 29.45 -1.08
C LEU A 263 11.79 29.98 -2.44
N PHE A 264 11.48 29.29 -3.53
CA PHE A 264 11.86 29.71 -4.87
C PHE A 264 11.25 31.07 -5.23
N PHE A 265 9.96 31.26 -4.93
CA PHE A 265 9.32 32.56 -5.18
C PHE A 265 9.96 33.66 -4.35
N PHE A 266 10.25 33.43 -3.07
CA PHE A 266 10.92 34.42 -2.22
C PHE A 266 12.31 34.81 -2.77
N VAL A 267 13.13 33.83 -3.13
CA VAL A 267 14.48 34.08 -3.67
C VAL A 267 14.40 34.81 -5.00
N PHE A 268 13.65 34.27 -5.96
CA PHE A 268 13.61 34.83 -7.31
C PHE A 268 12.86 36.17 -7.40
N LYS A 269 11.87 36.41 -6.54
CA LYS A 269 11.21 37.71 -6.42
C LYS A 269 12.20 38.79 -5.97
N ASN A 270 13.08 38.49 -5.03
CA ASN A 270 14.08 39.43 -4.55
C ASN A 270 15.19 39.69 -5.58
N LEU A 271 15.50 38.70 -6.43
CA LEU A 271 16.55 38.82 -7.46
C LEU A 271 16.03 39.49 -8.75
N PHE A 272 14.83 39.14 -9.20
CA PHE A 272 14.31 39.49 -10.54
C PHE A 272 12.99 40.26 -10.51
N GLY A 273 12.50 40.60 -9.32
CA GLY A 273 11.20 41.26 -9.16
C GLY A 273 10.01 40.29 -9.26
N GLN A 274 8.81 40.81 -9.01
CA GLN A 274 7.62 39.96 -8.78
C GLN A 274 7.22 39.09 -9.98
N ARG A 275 7.22 39.64 -11.20
CA ARG A 275 6.75 38.95 -12.42
C ARG A 275 7.75 37.85 -12.86
N LEU A 276 8.99 38.26 -13.09
CA LEU A 276 10.04 37.30 -13.49
C LEU A 276 10.35 36.31 -12.38
N GLY A 277 10.28 36.74 -11.12
CA GLY A 277 10.43 35.86 -9.97
C GLY A 277 9.38 34.74 -9.93
N ALA A 278 8.13 35.01 -10.31
CA ALA A 278 7.11 33.98 -10.41
C ALA A 278 7.40 32.98 -11.54
N VAL A 279 7.87 33.47 -12.71
CA VAL A 279 8.26 32.58 -13.82
C VAL A 279 9.40 31.65 -13.42
N PHE A 280 10.47 32.21 -12.83
CA PHE A 280 11.61 31.39 -12.38
C PHE A 280 11.23 30.44 -11.25
N ALA A 281 10.32 30.83 -10.35
CA ALA A 281 9.81 29.93 -9.33
C ALA A 281 9.02 28.74 -9.94
N ILE A 282 8.18 28.98 -10.95
CA ILE A 282 7.47 27.92 -11.67
C ILE A 282 8.47 26.99 -12.37
N LEU A 283 9.49 27.53 -13.05
CA LEU A 283 10.53 26.71 -13.69
C LEU A 283 11.32 25.90 -12.64
N GLY A 284 11.61 26.49 -11.48
CA GLY A 284 12.24 25.80 -10.35
C GLY A 284 11.38 24.65 -9.79
N ILE A 285 10.06 24.88 -9.66
CA ILE A 285 9.12 23.83 -9.23
C ILE A 285 9.09 22.69 -10.24
N ILE A 286 9.03 22.99 -11.54
CA ILE A 286 9.07 21.96 -12.60
C ILE A 286 10.38 21.17 -12.54
N PHE A 287 11.51 21.88 -12.45
CA PHE A 287 12.82 21.23 -12.33
C PHE A 287 12.89 20.31 -11.11
N TYR A 288 12.44 20.79 -9.94
CA TYR A 288 12.42 19.98 -8.71
C TYR A 288 11.49 18.77 -8.85
N THR A 289 10.32 18.93 -9.46
CA THR A 289 9.38 17.84 -9.74
C THR A 289 10.03 16.73 -10.58
N LEU A 290 10.79 17.10 -11.61
CA LEU A 290 11.52 16.14 -12.44
C LEU A 290 12.68 15.47 -11.67
N LEU A 291 13.37 16.22 -10.81
CA LEU A 291 14.49 15.73 -9.99
C LEU A 291 14.03 14.63 -9.03
N VAL A 292 12.84 14.79 -8.41
CA VAL A 292 12.37 13.86 -7.38
C VAL A 292 11.63 12.63 -7.93
N GLY A 293 11.19 12.63 -9.20
CA GLY A 293 10.60 11.46 -9.86
C GLY A 293 9.17 11.64 -10.37
N ALA A 294 8.60 12.86 -10.25
CA ALA A 294 7.29 13.23 -10.83
C ALA A 294 6.10 12.34 -10.44
N ASP A 295 6.07 11.79 -9.21
CA ASP A 295 4.93 11.06 -8.67
C ASP A 295 3.63 11.87 -8.74
N ALA A 296 2.48 11.18 -8.78
CA ALA A 296 1.17 11.81 -8.94
C ALA A 296 0.88 12.90 -7.90
N ALA A 297 1.27 12.69 -6.64
CA ALA A 297 1.11 13.67 -5.56
C ALA A 297 1.99 14.90 -5.75
N VAL A 298 3.22 14.72 -6.22
CA VAL A 298 4.20 15.78 -6.50
C VAL A 298 3.74 16.62 -7.68
N VAL A 299 3.35 15.98 -8.81
CA VAL A 299 2.84 16.64 -10.01
C VAL A 299 1.62 17.48 -9.69
N ARG A 300 0.65 16.94 -8.92
CA ARG A 300 -0.53 17.70 -8.49
C ARG A 300 -0.15 18.95 -7.71
N ALA A 301 0.75 18.82 -6.73
CA ALA A 301 1.15 19.94 -5.90
C ALA A 301 1.93 21.01 -6.70
N ALA A 302 2.82 20.56 -7.57
CA ALA A 302 3.56 21.44 -8.48
C ALA A 302 2.63 22.25 -9.40
N PHE A 303 1.60 21.58 -9.94
CA PHE A 303 0.61 22.23 -10.80
C PHE A 303 -0.24 23.22 -10.01
N MET A 304 -0.74 22.85 -8.82
CA MET A 304 -1.50 23.75 -7.96
C MET A 304 -0.68 24.97 -7.52
N GLY A 305 0.57 24.78 -7.12
CA GLY A 305 1.50 25.84 -6.76
C GLY A 305 1.76 26.80 -7.93
N SER A 306 1.95 26.24 -9.12
CA SER A 306 2.14 27.03 -10.35
C SER A 306 0.91 27.86 -10.71
N ILE A 307 -0.30 27.26 -10.62
CA ILE A 307 -1.57 28.00 -10.82
C ILE A 307 -1.72 29.11 -9.78
N ALA A 308 -1.39 28.86 -8.52
CA ALA A 308 -1.49 29.87 -7.46
C ALA A 308 -0.55 31.05 -7.73
N LEU A 309 0.70 30.81 -8.15
CA LEU A 309 1.65 31.85 -8.54
C LEU A 309 1.17 32.62 -9.75
N LEU A 310 0.62 31.98 -10.78
CA LEU A 310 0.04 32.62 -11.95
C LEU A 310 -1.18 33.48 -11.58
N ALA A 311 -2.08 32.96 -10.74
CA ALA A 311 -3.26 33.71 -10.28
C ALA A 311 -2.85 35.00 -9.54
N LEU A 312 -1.81 34.91 -8.70
CA LEU A 312 -1.24 36.05 -7.98
C LEU A 312 -0.74 37.12 -8.95
N GLN A 313 -0.06 36.71 -10.05
CA GLN A 313 0.45 37.65 -11.06
C GLN A 313 -0.68 38.31 -11.87
N LEU A 314 -1.78 37.62 -12.10
CA LEU A 314 -2.95 38.10 -12.81
C LEU A 314 -3.89 38.94 -11.93
N GLY A 315 -3.56 39.13 -10.65
CA GLY A 315 -4.41 39.85 -9.68
C GLY A 315 -5.74 39.14 -9.41
N ARG A 316 -5.83 37.83 -9.65
CA ARG A 316 -7.05 37.04 -9.46
C ARG A 316 -6.98 36.25 -8.16
N ARG A 317 -8.12 36.16 -7.46
CA ARG A 317 -8.23 35.25 -6.30
C ARG A 317 -8.18 33.80 -6.80
N ASN A 318 -7.30 33.03 -6.23
CA ASN A 318 -7.25 31.57 -6.47
C ASN A 318 -8.48 30.92 -5.82
N ASN A 319 -9.28 30.20 -6.60
CA ASN A 319 -10.35 29.37 -6.08
C ASN A 319 -9.83 27.93 -5.99
N GLY A 320 -9.60 27.47 -4.78
CA GLY A 320 -8.99 26.14 -4.52
C GLY A 320 -9.73 24.98 -5.18
N LEU A 321 -11.07 24.99 -5.18
CA LEU A 321 -11.87 23.93 -5.83
C LEU A 321 -11.70 23.93 -7.36
N ASN A 322 -11.67 25.11 -7.99
CA ASN A 322 -11.44 25.19 -9.44
C ASN A 322 -10.01 24.76 -9.79
N ALA A 323 -9.01 25.14 -8.99
CA ALA A 323 -7.64 24.71 -9.19
C ALA A 323 -7.50 23.19 -9.04
N LEU A 324 -8.09 22.60 -7.99
CA LEU A 324 -8.10 21.17 -7.76
C LEU A 324 -8.78 20.40 -8.90
N ALA A 325 -9.94 20.90 -9.37
CA ALA A 325 -10.67 20.32 -10.50
C ALA A 325 -9.88 20.40 -11.82
N ALA A 326 -9.21 21.54 -12.08
CA ALA A 326 -8.35 21.69 -13.25
C ALA A 326 -7.19 20.69 -13.26
N VAL A 327 -6.55 20.50 -12.10
CA VAL A 327 -5.43 19.57 -11.96
C VAL A 327 -5.91 18.12 -12.11
N ALA A 328 -7.04 17.74 -11.50
CA ALA A 328 -7.61 16.41 -11.66
C ALA A 328 -7.94 16.10 -13.12
N LEU A 329 -8.56 17.05 -13.82
CA LEU A 329 -8.86 16.93 -15.25
C LEU A 329 -7.58 16.76 -16.08
N PHE A 330 -6.57 17.58 -15.80
CA PHE A 330 -5.30 17.57 -16.54
C PHE A 330 -4.56 16.24 -16.32
N MET A 331 -4.46 15.76 -15.08
CA MET A 331 -3.79 14.49 -14.76
C MET A 331 -4.54 13.32 -15.39
N ALA A 332 -5.87 13.27 -15.29
CA ALA A 332 -6.69 12.24 -15.91
C ALA A 332 -6.65 12.30 -17.46
N PHE A 333 -6.37 13.45 -18.04
CA PHE A 333 -6.14 13.60 -19.48
C PHE A 333 -4.77 13.06 -19.91
N ILE A 334 -3.71 13.28 -19.12
CA ILE A 334 -2.38 12.70 -19.40
C ILE A 334 -2.42 11.18 -19.22
N ASN A 335 -2.90 10.71 -18.09
CA ASN A 335 -3.03 9.30 -17.77
C ASN A 335 -4.40 9.01 -17.11
N PRO A 336 -5.36 8.41 -17.85
CA PRO A 336 -6.68 8.14 -17.29
C PRO A 336 -6.65 7.13 -16.15
N LEU A 337 -5.62 6.29 -16.04
CA LEU A 337 -5.46 5.31 -14.95
C LEU A 337 -5.05 5.96 -13.61
N VAL A 338 -4.64 7.23 -13.59
CA VAL A 338 -4.29 7.97 -12.37
C VAL A 338 -5.43 8.04 -11.35
N ILE A 339 -6.69 7.91 -11.80
CA ILE A 339 -7.87 7.93 -10.92
C ILE A 339 -7.84 6.77 -9.91
N TRP A 340 -7.24 5.63 -10.28
CA TRP A 340 -7.07 4.46 -9.41
C TRP A 340 -5.75 4.47 -8.64
N ASP A 341 -4.89 5.46 -8.85
CA ASP A 341 -3.67 5.64 -8.08
C ASP A 341 -3.98 6.09 -6.64
N ILE A 342 -3.50 5.33 -5.65
CA ILE A 342 -3.76 5.58 -4.24
C ILE A 342 -3.18 6.92 -3.80
N GLY A 343 -1.97 7.25 -4.26
CA GLY A 343 -1.31 8.53 -3.97
C GLY A 343 -2.11 9.72 -4.51
N PHE A 344 -2.64 9.59 -5.74
CA PHE A 344 -3.55 10.59 -6.31
C PHE A 344 -4.83 10.74 -5.47
N GLN A 345 -5.50 9.64 -5.13
CA GLN A 345 -6.75 9.66 -4.36
C GLN A 345 -6.57 10.31 -2.99
N LEU A 346 -5.55 9.87 -2.23
CA LEU A 346 -5.27 10.42 -0.90
C LEU A 346 -4.89 11.89 -0.97
N SER A 347 -4.04 12.26 -1.91
CA SER A 347 -3.58 13.63 -2.08
C SER A 347 -4.70 14.57 -2.53
N PHE A 348 -5.57 14.10 -3.43
CA PHE A 348 -6.76 14.83 -3.89
C PHE A 348 -7.75 15.05 -2.73
N LEU A 349 -8.09 13.98 -2.00
CA LEU A 349 -9.02 14.02 -0.88
C LEU A 349 -8.49 14.86 0.28
N ALA A 350 -7.21 14.76 0.62
CA ALA A 350 -6.59 15.61 1.63
C ALA A 350 -6.74 17.11 1.27
N THR A 351 -6.43 17.46 0.02
CA THR A 351 -6.56 18.84 -0.46
C THR A 351 -8.02 19.30 -0.47
N LEU A 352 -8.94 18.44 -0.88
CA LEU A 352 -10.37 18.70 -0.84
C LEU A 352 -10.85 18.95 0.60
N GLY A 353 -10.40 18.11 1.55
CA GLY A 353 -10.67 18.28 2.98
C GLY A 353 -10.18 19.62 3.50
N LEU A 354 -8.95 19.99 3.19
CA LEU A 354 -8.40 21.28 3.57
C LEU A 354 -9.23 22.46 3.01
N ILE A 355 -9.62 22.40 1.74
CA ILE A 355 -10.41 23.47 1.09
C ILE A 355 -11.81 23.58 1.71
N LEU A 356 -12.44 22.47 2.08
CA LEU A 356 -13.82 22.47 2.56
C LEU A 356 -13.93 22.69 4.08
N TYR A 357 -12.97 22.17 4.86
CA TYR A 357 -13.14 22.04 6.31
C TYR A 357 -12.14 22.85 7.15
N ALA A 358 -10.99 23.29 6.59
CA ALA A 358 -10.00 24.01 7.41
C ALA A 358 -10.56 25.32 7.97
N GLU A 359 -11.25 26.14 7.15
CA GLU A 359 -11.85 27.41 7.61
C GLU A 359 -13.00 27.19 8.62
N PRO A 360 -13.98 26.28 8.39
CA PRO A 360 -15.00 25.96 9.39
C PRO A 360 -14.42 25.47 10.73
N PHE A 361 -13.41 24.65 10.72
CA PHE A 361 -12.76 24.15 11.95
C PHE A 361 -11.98 25.27 12.65
N SER A 362 -11.27 26.11 11.92
CA SER A 362 -10.59 27.28 12.48
C SER A 362 -11.56 28.23 13.17
N ASN A 363 -12.70 28.52 12.55
CA ASN A 363 -13.74 29.37 13.15
C ASN A 363 -14.35 28.73 14.39
N PHE A 364 -14.54 27.40 14.37
CA PHE A 364 -15.05 26.65 15.53
C PHE A 364 -14.06 26.69 16.71
N THR A 365 -12.80 26.38 16.50
CA THR A 365 -11.76 26.36 17.54
C THR A 365 -11.52 27.77 18.09
N SER A 366 -11.45 28.80 17.25
CA SER A 366 -11.30 30.18 17.67
C SER A 366 -12.45 30.65 18.56
N ASN A 367 -13.69 30.31 18.21
CA ASN A 367 -14.87 30.60 19.02
C ASN A 367 -14.86 29.85 20.36
N LEU A 368 -14.33 28.61 20.38
CA LEU A 368 -14.20 27.80 21.58
C LEU A 368 -13.14 28.39 22.51
N ILE A 369 -11.95 28.70 21.97
CA ILE A 369 -10.85 29.33 22.75
C ILE A 369 -11.28 30.66 23.33
N ALA A 370 -11.96 31.50 22.55
CA ALA A 370 -12.48 32.80 23.03
C ALA A 370 -13.45 32.70 24.23
N LYS A 371 -14.15 31.54 24.37
CA LYS A 371 -15.03 31.29 25.54
C LYS A 371 -14.26 30.89 26.81
N PHE A 372 -13.11 30.23 26.65
CA PHE A 372 -12.37 29.66 27.77
C PHE A 372 -11.11 30.45 28.16
N SER A 373 -10.54 31.24 27.24
CA SER A 373 -9.33 32.03 27.48
C SER A 373 -9.56 33.49 27.29
N LYS A 374 -9.26 34.30 28.35
CA LYS A 374 -9.26 35.77 28.31
C LYS A 374 -7.88 36.36 27.98
N HIS A 375 -6.86 35.53 27.79
CA HIS A 375 -5.49 35.94 27.47
C HIS A 375 -5.14 35.62 26.02
N ASP A 376 -4.33 36.46 25.39
CA ASP A 376 -3.75 36.19 24.08
C ASP A 376 -2.96 34.87 24.14
N THR A 377 -3.35 33.92 23.29
CA THR A 377 -2.63 32.68 23.15
C THR A 377 -1.23 32.95 22.60
N SER A 378 -0.21 32.30 23.19
CA SER A 378 1.15 32.45 22.69
C SER A 378 1.23 32.07 21.21
N THR A 379 2.12 32.70 20.44
CA THR A 379 2.35 32.40 19.01
C THR A 379 2.56 30.91 18.76
N PHE A 380 3.23 30.22 19.70
CA PHE A 380 3.47 28.79 19.61
C PHE A 380 2.17 27.95 19.70
N ALA A 381 1.27 28.33 20.61
CA ALA A 381 -0.03 27.66 20.75
C ALA A 381 -0.92 27.86 19.53
N SER A 382 -0.86 29.02 18.87
CA SER A 382 -1.59 29.27 17.63
C SER A 382 -1.06 28.41 16.47
N ILE A 383 0.26 28.26 16.33
CA ILE A 383 0.88 27.41 15.30
C ILE A 383 0.42 25.95 15.48
N ILE A 384 0.51 25.42 16.71
CA ILE A 384 0.07 24.04 16.97
C ILE A 384 -1.42 23.88 16.62
N ASN A 385 -2.27 24.84 17.03
CA ASN A 385 -3.70 24.80 16.73
C ASN A 385 -3.97 24.76 15.23
N ASP A 386 -3.23 25.52 14.42
CA ASP A 386 -3.36 25.50 12.95
C ASP A 386 -3.01 24.13 12.37
N PHE A 387 -1.93 23.48 12.83
CA PHE A 387 -1.59 22.12 12.39
C PHE A 387 -2.59 21.06 12.87
N VAL A 388 -3.19 21.21 14.05
CA VAL A 388 -4.30 20.37 14.51
C VAL A 388 -5.48 20.49 13.55
N ILE A 389 -5.89 21.71 13.22
CA ILE A 389 -7.00 21.98 12.28
C ILE A 389 -6.72 21.36 10.91
N LEU A 390 -5.51 21.57 10.37
CA LEU A 390 -5.11 21.02 9.08
C LEU A 390 -5.13 19.48 9.08
N THR A 391 -4.66 18.86 10.18
CA THR A 391 -4.68 17.41 10.34
C THR A 391 -6.11 16.87 10.34
N PHE A 392 -7.01 17.45 11.16
CA PHE A 392 -8.41 17.03 11.19
C PHE A 392 -9.12 17.23 9.85
N ALA A 393 -8.91 18.36 9.19
CA ALA A 393 -9.52 18.66 7.90
C ALA A 393 -9.09 17.68 6.80
N ALA A 394 -7.81 17.34 6.76
CA ALA A 394 -7.28 16.37 5.80
C ALA A 394 -7.75 14.94 6.12
N GLN A 395 -7.65 14.52 7.39
CA GLN A 395 -8.00 13.17 7.80
C GLN A 395 -9.49 12.85 7.66
N LEU A 396 -10.37 13.82 7.87
CA LEU A 396 -11.81 13.64 7.69
C LEU A 396 -12.17 13.08 6.31
N THR A 397 -11.41 13.46 5.29
CA THR A 397 -11.63 13.00 3.91
C THR A 397 -10.74 11.84 3.51
N THR A 398 -9.61 11.60 4.16
CA THR A 398 -8.67 10.53 3.77
C THR A 398 -8.87 9.22 4.54
N ILE A 399 -9.37 9.26 5.78
CA ILE A 399 -9.55 8.08 6.63
C ILE A 399 -10.30 6.93 5.93
N PRO A 400 -11.43 7.15 5.20
CA PRO A 400 -12.14 6.02 4.58
C PRO A 400 -11.33 5.29 3.51
N ILE A 401 -10.56 6.04 2.72
CA ILE A 401 -9.67 5.47 1.70
C ILE A 401 -8.47 4.78 2.34
N MET A 402 -7.89 5.37 3.40
CA MET A 402 -6.81 4.75 4.17
C MET A 402 -7.28 3.43 4.80
N ALA A 403 -8.47 3.41 5.40
CA ALA A 403 -9.07 2.22 5.96
C ALA A 403 -9.30 1.13 4.92
N TYR A 404 -9.71 1.51 3.72
CA TYR A 404 -9.98 0.58 2.62
C TYR A 404 -8.71 -0.06 2.07
N TYR A 405 -7.69 0.75 1.72
CA TYR A 405 -6.46 0.24 1.08
C TYR A 405 -5.43 -0.31 2.08
N PHE A 406 -5.22 0.37 3.19
CA PHE A 406 -4.17 -0.01 4.15
C PHE A 406 -4.70 -0.83 5.33
N LYS A 407 -6.02 -1.05 5.39
CA LYS A 407 -6.69 -1.84 6.44
C LYS A 407 -6.38 -1.36 7.87
N ARG A 408 -5.82 -0.15 8.02
CA ARG A 408 -5.42 0.44 9.30
C ARG A 408 -5.72 1.94 9.38
N ILE A 409 -5.95 2.41 10.61
CA ILE A 409 -6.07 3.83 10.95
C ILE A 409 -5.13 4.13 12.12
N SER A 410 -4.30 5.16 11.99
CA SER A 410 -3.48 5.66 13.09
C SER A 410 -4.28 6.64 13.95
N LEU A 411 -4.54 6.29 15.21
CA LEU A 411 -5.17 7.20 16.16
C LEU A 411 -4.19 8.25 16.69
N ILE A 412 -2.94 7.85 16.86
CA ILE A 412 -1.91 8.76 17.38
C ILE A 412 -1.55 9.86 16.38
N SER A 413 -1.91 9.71 15.10
CA SER A 413 -1.64 10.70 14.05
C SER A 413 -2.23 12.07 14.32
N PHE A 414 -3.34 12.14 15.06
CA PHE A 414 -3.95 13.42 15.50
C PHE A 414 -3.09 14.20 16.49
N VAL A 415 -2.15 13.55 17.15
CA VAL A 415 -1.16 14.16 18.06
C VAL A 415 0.20 14.25 17.39
N ALA A 416 0.63 13.20 16.70
CA ALA A 416 1.94 13.12 16.06
C ALA A 416 2.11 14.19 14.97
N ASN A 417 1.15 14.32 14.06
CA ASN A 417 1.23 15.28 12.95
C ASN A 417 1.35 16.75 13.44
N PRO A 418 0.53 17.27 14.37
CA PRO A 418 0.68 18.63 14.88
C PRO A 418 2.02 18.93 15.54
N LEU A 419 2.71 17.93 16.08
CA LEU A 419 4.02 18.09 16.72
C LEU A 419 5.19 17.95 15.72
N ILE A 420 5.06 17.09 14.73
CA ILE A 420 6.12 16.79 13.76
C ILE A 420 6.09 17.77 12.57
N LEU A 421 4.92 18.07 12.01
CA LEU A 421 4.80 18.90 10.81
C LEU A 421 5.37 20.32 10.93
N PRO A 422 5.26 21.03 12.08
CA PRO A 422 5.85 22.36 12.23
C PRO A 422 7.36 22.42 12.04
N VAL A 423 8.05 21.30 12.26
CA VAL A 423 9.51 21.19 12.14
C VAL A 423 9.96 20.89 10.69
N GLN A 424 9.06 20.34 9.85
CA GLN A 424 9.39 19.93 8.49
C GLN A 424 9.95 21.06 7.59
N PRO A 425 9.47 22.31 7.65
CA PRO A 425 10.09 23.40 6.90
C PRO A 425 11.58 23.60 7.24
N ALA A 426 11.95 23.45 8.52
CA ALA A 426 13.35 23.56 8.95
C ALA A 426 14.19 22.37 8.42
N VAL A 427 13.65 21.14 8.49
CA VAL A 427 14.29 19.95 7.92
C VAL A 427 14.56 20.15 6.42
N MET A 428 13.56 20.58 5.67
CA MET A 428 13.66 20.74 4.21
C MET A 428 14.60 21.89 3.80
N ILE A 429 14.44 23.05 4.42
CA ILE A 429 15.20 24.24 4.02
C ILE A 429 16.67 24.09 4.46
N ALA A 430 16.91 23.74 5.73
CA ALA A 430 18.28 23.61 6.22
C ALA A 430 18.98 22.37 5.64
N GLY A 431 18.27 21.22 5.52
CA GLY A 431 18.80 20.01 4.88
C GLY A 431 19.13 20.24 3.41
N GLY A 432 18.21 20.85 2.65
CA GLY A 432 18.44 21.19 1.25
C GLY A 432 19.58 22.20 1.04
N LEU A 433 19.69 23.23 1.89
CA LEU A 433 20.79 24.19 1.86
C LEU A 433 22.14 23.51 2.20
N ALA A 434 22.16 22.64 3.19
CA ALA A 434 23.36 21.87 3.54
C ALA A 434 23.84 21.04 2.35
N ASP A 435 22.93 20.32 1.72
CA ASP A 435 23.23 19.44 0.59
C ASP A 435 23.74 20.25 -0.62
N PHE A 436 23.03 21.28 -1.06
CA PHE A 436 23.47 22.13 -2.17
C PHE A 436 24.79 22.87 -1.89
N THR A 437 24.94 23.42 -0.68
CA THR A 437 26.15 24.16 -0.32
C THR A 437 27.38 23.26 -0.27
N SER A 438 27.21 22.03 0.20
CA SER A 438 28.30 21.05 0.28
C SER A 438 28.80 20.58 -1.09
N LEU A 439 28.01 20.65 -2.14
CA LEU A 439 28.46 20.40 -3.52
C LEU A 439 29.48 21.44 -4.00
N ILE A 440 29.43 22.66 -3.45
CA ILE A 440 30.31 23.77 -3.81
C ILE A 440 31.45 23.85 -2.80
N VAL A 441 31.12 23.89 -1.50
CA VAL A 441 32.09 24.02 -0.39
C VAL A 441 31.66 23.06 0.73
N PHE A 442 32.25 21.86 0.74
CA PHE A 442 31.85 20.79 1.66
C PHE A 442 31.88 21.20 3.15
N PRO A 443 32.97 21.89 3.69
CA PRO A 443 32.96 22.29 5.10
C PRO A 443 31.82 23.23 5.49
N LEU A 444 31.40 24.12 4.59
CA LEU A 444 30.30 25.04 4.84
C LEU A 444 28.95 24.26 4.84
N GLY A 445 28.76 23.33 3.90
CA GLY A 445 27.64 22.43 3.89
C GLY A 445 27.57 21.60 5.16
N GLN A 446 28.69 21.09 5.65
CA GLN A 446 28.76 20.33 6.91
C GLN A 446 28.33 21.16 8.13
N LEU A 447 28.71 22.44 8.21
CA LEU A 447 28.26 23.32 9.29
C LEU A 447 26.72 23.52 9.26
N ILE A 448 26.16 23.69 8.06
CA ILE A 448 24.70 23.80 7.90
C ILE A 448 24.03 22.46 8.24
N ALA A 449 24.66 21.33 7.87
CA ALA A 449 24.14 20.00 8.18
C ALA A 449 24.06 19.75 9.70
N TRP A 450 25.05 20.18 10.47
CA TRP A 450 24.98 20.10 11.94
C TRP A 450 23.84 20.92 12.53
N PHE A 451 23.47 22.04 11.90
CA PHE A 451 22.30 22.82 12.28
C PHE A 451 20.99 22.14 11.88
N ALA A 452 20.95 21.46 10.73
CA ALA A 452 19.77 20.76 10.22
C ALA A 452 19.51 19.42 10.94
N TRP A 453 20.57 18.74 11.38
CA TRP A 453 20.49 17.42 12.03
C TRP A 453 19.51 17.32 13.20
N PRO A 454 19.47 18.27 14.17
CA PRO A 454 18.55 18.18 15.31
C PRO A 454 17.07 18.12 14.91
N PHE A 455 16.69 18.73 13.79
CA PHE A 455 15.31 18.72 13.31
C PHE A 455 14.94 17.37 12.69
N ALA A 456 15.87 16.73 11.97
CA ALA A 456 15.70 15.38 11.45
C ALA A 456 15.66 14.35 12.59
N ALA A 457 16.59 14.43 13.54
CA ALA A 457 16.65 13.60 14.74
C ALA A 457 15.38 13.75 15.60
N TYR A 458 14.87 14.99 15.77
CA TYR A 458 13.60 15.24 16.43
C TYR A 458 12.44 14.53 15.73
N THR A 459 12.38 14.60 14.40
CA THR A 459 11.32 13.94 13.63
C THR A 459 11.31 12.43 13.86
N ILE A 460 12.48 11.78 13.78
CA ILE A 460 12.64 10.34 14.00
C ILE A 460 12.31 9.99 15.46
N GLY A 461 12.89 10.71 16.43
CA GLY A 461 12.66 10.46 17.84
C GLY A 461 11.18 10.60 18.26
N MET A 462 10.45 11.55 17.68
CA MET A 462 9.01 11.69 17.90
C MET A 462 8.22 10.55 17.27
N VAL A 463 8.58 10.11 16.06
CA VAL A 463 7.95 8.96 15.41
C VAL A 463 8.15 7.69 16.23
N GLU A 464 9.38 7.43 16.68
CA GLU A 464 9.69 6.27 17.54
C GLU A 464 8.97 6.34 18.89
N LEU A 465 8.93 7.53 19.50
CA LEU A 465 8.23 7.75 20.76
C LEU A 465 6.74 7.43 20.63
N PHE A 466 6.09 7.93 19.59
CA PHE A 466 4.67 7.68 19.36
C PHE A 466 4.39 6.25 18.90
N ASN A 467 5.33 5.58 18.22
CA ASN A 467 5.21 4.18 17.87
C ASN A 467 5.21 3.24 19.08
N ARG A 468 5.84 3.66 20.21
CA ARG A 468 5.82 2.91 21.48
C ARG A 468 4.48 2.97 22.21
N VAL A 469 3.59 3.90 21.80
CA VAL A 469 2.25 4.00 22.43
C VAL A 469 1.43 2.77 22.06
N PRO A 470 0.93 2.01 23.04
CA PRO A 470 0.06 0.87 22.75
C PRO A 470 -1.14 1.33 21.93
N HIS A 471 -1.47 0.58 20.87
CA HIS A 471 -2.60 0.90 19.98
C HIS A 471 -2.45 2.22 19.20
N ALA A 472 -1.22 2.66 18.90
CA ALA A 472 -0.95 3.82 18.07
C ALA A 472 -1.69 3.74 16.72
N SER A 473 -1.82 2.54 16.16
CA SER A 473 -2.62 2.22 14.98
C SER A 473 -3.62 1.11 15.25
N ILE A 474 -4.75 1.17 14.57
CA ILE A 474 -5.84 0.20 14.62
C ILE A 474 -5.92 -0.51 13.28
N TYR A 475 -5.87 -1.83 13.28
CA TYR A 475 -6.18 -2.64 12.10
C TYR A 475 -7.69 -2.90 12.06
N LEU A 476 -8.32 -2.56 10.94
CA LEU A 476 -9.78 -2.62 10.78
C LEU A 476 -10.27 -3.88 10.06
N GLY A 477 -9.35 -4.71 9.56
CA GLY A 477 -9.70 -5.82 8.68
C GLY A 477 -10.27 -5.37 7.34
N ASP A 478 -10.95 -6.27 6.62
CA ASP A 478 -11.51 -5.98 5.31
C ASP A 478 -12.69 -5.03 5.39
N SER A 479 -12.52 -3.83 4.85
CA SER A 479 -13.57 -2.83 4.75
C SER A 479 -14.20 -2.84 3.36
N SER A 480 -15.54 -2.93 3.30
CA SER A 480 -16.25 -2.92 2.04
C SER A 480 -16.22 -1.54 1.38
N ILE A 481 -16.06 -1.50 0.05
CA ILE A 481 -16.18 -0.27 -0.75
C ILE A 481 -17.53 0.45 -0.52
N TRP A 482 -18.58 -0.29 -0.19
CA TRP A 482 -19.89 0.29 0.13
C TRP A 482 -19.88 1.13 1.39
N MET A 483 -19.05 0.79 2.39
CA MET A 483 -18.87 1.60 3.59
C MET A 483 -18.19 2.93 3.26
N VAL A 484 -17.17 2.91 2.39
CA VAL A 484 -16.49 4.12 1.89
C VAL A 484 -17.47 5.02 1.15
N LEU A 485 -18.26 4.45 0.24
CA LEU A 485 -19.28 5.20 -0.52
C LEU A 485 -20.37 5.77 0.39
N ALA A 486 -20.85 5.01 1.36
CA ALA A 486 -21.84 5.47 2.35
C ALA A 486 -21.30 6.63 3.19
N PHE A 487 -20.04 6.53 3.65
CA PHE A 487 -19.40 7.61 4.41
C PHE A 487 -19.29 8.90 3.59
N TYR A 488 -18.78 8.83 2.35
CA TYR A 488 -18.67 10.04 1.52
C TYR A 488 -20.06 10.60 1.14
N THR A 489 -21.04 9.74 0.89
CA THR A 489 -22.42 10.19 0.63
C THR A 489 -22.96 10.96 1.84
N ALA A 490 -22.79 10.44 3.03
CA ALA A 490 -23.17 11.12 4.28
C ALA A 490 -22.40 12.43 4.48
N LEU A 491 -21.06 12.40 4.37
CA LEU A 491 -20.19 13.56 4.55
C LEU A 491 -20.56 14.71 3.61
N PHE A 492 -20.65 14.42 2.32
CA PHE A 492 -20.97 15.46 1.31
C PHE A 492 -22.44 15.90 1.38
N SER A 493 -23.37 15.02 1.74
CA SER A 493 -24.76 15.40 1.98
C SER A 493 -24.88 16.38 3.16
N VAL A 494 -24.17 16.16 4.24
CA VAL A 494 -24.11 17.10 5.38
C VAL A 494 -23.45 18.41 4.93
N THR A 495 -22.34 18.35 4.21
CA THR A 495 -21.59 19.53 3.77
C THR A 495 -22.44 20.40 2.81
N LEU A 496 -23.09 19.80 1.83
CA LEU A 496 -23.89 20.52 0.83
C LEU A 496 -25.18 21.11 1.43
N ASN A 497 -25.75 20.45 2.45
CA ASN A 497 -26.98 20.89 3.10
C ASN A 497 -26.73 21.58 4.45
N TRP A 498 -25.47 21.96 4.74
CA TRP A 498 -25.09 22.51 6.04
C TRP A 498 -25.97 23.70 6.49
N GLN A 499 -26.29 24.61 5.60
CA GLN A 499 -27.18 25.74 5.90
C GLN A 499 -28.58 25.28 6.28
N ARG A 500 -29.17 24.35 5.53
CA ARG A 500 -30.49 23.78 5.82
C ARG A 500 -30.52 23.05 7.15
N ILE A 501 -29.44 22.27 7.42
CA ILE A 501 -29.28 21.55 8.69
C ILE A 501 -29.16 22.54 9.85
N LYS A 502 -28.37 23.59 9.68
CA LYS A 502 -28.23 24.66 10.67
C LYS A 502 -29.53 25.42 10.90
N ASP A 503 -30.24 25.76 9.84
CA ASP A 503 -31.53 26.47 9.92
C ASP A 503 -32.59 25.59 10.58
N TRP A 504 -32.65 24.31 10.20
CA TRP A 504 -33.49 23.32 10.85
C TRP A 504 -33.16 23.16 12.34
N PHE A 505 -31.86 23.03 12.69
CA PHE A 505 -31.40 22.93 14.07
C PHE A 505 -31.71 24.21 14.88
N ASN A 506 -31.57 25.39 14.24
CA ASN A 506 -31.92 26.66 14.89
C ASN A 506 -33.45 26.85 15.04
N ALA A 507 -34.25 26.25 14.16
CA ALA A 507 -35.71 26.26 14.26
C ALA A 507 -36.24 25.33 15.37
N LEU A 508 -35.43 24.35 15.83
CA LEU A 508 -35.74 23.55 17.00
C LEU A 508 -35.65 24.45 18.25
N GLY A 509 -36.73 24.59 19.00
CA GLY A 509 -36.74 25.34 20.26
C GLY A 509 -35.66 24.87 21.26
N ASP A 510 -35.30 25.72 22.18
CA ASP A 510 -34.22 25.47 23.13
C ASP A 510 -34.39 24.18 23.97
N SER A 511 -35.61 23.69 24.09
CA SER A 511 -35.95 22.42 24.79
C SER A 511 -35.67 21.18 23.89
N LEU A 512 -35.78 21.29 22.56
CA LEU A 512 -35.58 20.17 21.65
C LEU A 512 -34.14 20.05 21.14
N ARG A 513 -33.38 21.14 21.10
CA ARG A 513 -31.95 21.13 20.69
C ARG A 513 -31.10 20.12 21.48
N PRO A 514 -31.13 20.08 22.82
CA PRO A 514 -30.36 19.09 23.56
C PRO A 514 -30.84 17.66 23.30
N VAL A 515 -32.16 17.45 23.10
CA VAL A 515 -32.70 16.12 22.80
C VAL A 515 -32.21 15.63 21.45
N VAL A 516 -32.22 16.48 20.40
CA VAL A 516 -31.71 16.12 19.08
C VAL A 516 -30.21 15.88 19.12
N LEU A 517 -29.45 16.72 19.84
CA LEU A 517 -28.01 16.52 20.00
C LEU A 517 -27.71 15.20 20.72
N THR A 518 -28.42 14.92 21.80
CA THR A 518 -28.26 13.66 22.57
C THR A 518 -28.66 12.45 21.72
N ALA A 519 -29.76 12.54 20.97
CA ALA A 519 -30.20 11.47 20.06
C ALA A 519 -29.18 11.24 18.94
N THR A 520 -28.60 12.30 18.37
CA THR A 520 -27.56 12.19 17.35
C THR A 520 -26.28 11.57 17.92
N LEU A 521 -25.86 11.97 19.12
CA LEU A 521 -24.71 11.38 19.81
C LEU A 521 -24.96 9.90 20.17
N MET A 522 -26.19 9.57 20.64
CA MET A 522 -26.59 8.18 20.89
C MET A 522 -26.61 7.35 19.62
N PHE A 523 -27.10 7.91 18.51
CA PHE A 523 -27.10 7.23 17.21
C PHE A 523 -25.66 6.98 16.72
N LEU A 524 -24.77 7.99 16.80
CA LEU A 524 -23.35 7.83 16.45
C LEU A 524 -22.67 6.81 17.36
N PHE A 525 -23.00 6.83 18.66
CA PHE A 525 -22.50 5.84 19.61
C PHE A 525 -23.05 4.43 19.31
N ALA A 526 -24.32 4.32 18.95
CA ALA A 526 -24.90 3.04 18.53
C ALA A 526 -24.29 2.52 17.23
N CYS A 527 -24.00 3.39 16.25
CA CYS A 527 -23.26 3.03 15.04
C CYS A 527 -21.82 2.58 15.36
N ALA A 528 -21.14 3.29 16.25
CA ALA A 528 -19.82 2.89 16.73
C ALA A 528 -19.86 1.55 17.48
N MET A 529 -20.88 1.32 18.31
CA MET A 529 -21.12 0.05 19.00
C MET A 529 -21.48 -1.09 18.03
N MET A 530 -22.23 -0.81 16.95
CA MET A 530 -22.51 -1.80 15.92
C MET A 530 -21.26 -2.15 15.11
N MET A 531 -20.43 -1.17 14.76
CA MET A 531 -19.12 -1.40 14.16
C MET A 531 -18.20 -2.17 15.12
N TRP A 532 -18.22 -1.82 16.40
CA TRP A 532 -17.51 -2.56 17.45
C TRP A 532 -17.97 -4.02 17.54
N ARG A 533 -19.30 -4.25 17.54
CA ARG A 533 -19.84 -5.60 17.62
C ARG A 533 -19.57 -6.43 16.36
N ALA A 534 -19.53 -5.80 15.17
CA ALA A 534 -19.11 -6.45 13.93
C ALA A 534 -17.60 -6.78 13.92
N ALA A 535 -16.79 -5.98 14.62
CA ALA A 535 -15.35 -6.21 14.80
C ALA A 535 -15.03 -7.17 15.97
N SER A 536 -15.94 -7.37 16.92
CA SER A 536 -15.81 -8.35 18.01
C SER A 536 -16.45 -9.67 17.57
N VAL A 537 -15.68 -10.48 16.84
CA VAL A 537 -16.13 -11.81 16.42
C VAL A 537 -16.19 -12.73 17.65
N THR A 538 -17.37 -12.94 18.17
CA THR A 538 -17.66 -14.10 19.05
C THR A 538 -17.54 -15.37 18.24
N GLY A 539 -17.04 -16.46 18.84
CA GLY A 539 -16.94 -17.75 18.17
C GLY A 539 -18.26 -18.11 17.47
N ASP A 540 -18.19 -18.50 16.21
CA ASP A 540 -19.33 -18.85 15.35
C ASP A 540 -19.70 -20.33 15.42
N GLY A 541 -18.99 -21.10 16.29
CA GLY A 541 -19.19 -22.54 16.46
C GLY A 541 -18.50 -23.37 15.37
N GLN A 542 -17.71 -22.76 14.49
CA GLN A 542 -16.94 -23.41 13.43
C GLN A 542 -15.45 -23.39 13.75
N LEU A 543 -14.70 -24.34 13.20
CA LEU A 543 -13.26 -24.35 13.24
C LEU A 543 -12.72 -23.67 11.97
N HIS A 544 -11.88 -22.65 12.15
CA HIS A 544 -11.19 -21.98 11.05
C HIS A 544 -9.71 -22.30 11.12
N ILE A 545 -9.15 -22.84 10.05
CA ILE A 545 -7.72 -23.10 9.89
C ILE A 545 -7.23 -22.22 8.75
N THR A 546 -6.42 -21.22 9.06
CA THR A 546 -5.89 -20.28 8.08
C THR A 546 -4.40 -20.51 7.89
N PHE A 547 -4.00 -20.90 6.70
CA PHE A 547 -2.61 -20.95 6.24
C PHE A 547 -2.23 -19.55 5.81
N LEU A 548 -1.32 -18.92 6.55
CA LEU A 548 -0.94 -17.53 6.37
C LEU A 548 0.08 -17.42 5.22
N ASP A 549 -0.01 -16.35 4.44
CA ASP A 549 0.98 -16.05 3.40
C ASP A 549 2.20 -15.35 4.02
N VAL A 550 3.17 -16.15 4.42
CA VAL A 550 4.43 -15.71 5.05
C VAL A 550 5.66 -16.05 4.20
N GLY A 551 5.44 -16.45 2.94
CA GLY A 551 6.49 -16.91 2.03
C GLY A 551 6.70 -18.42 2.05
N SER A 552 7.93 -18.87 1.78
CA SER A 552 8.27 -20.31 1.74
C SER A 552 8.54 -20.88 3.13
N ALA A 553 7.50 -20.87 3.97
CA ALA A 553 7.48 -21.48 5.29
C ALA A 553 6.04 -21.62 5.79
N ASP A 554 5.84 -22.34 6.88
CA ASP A 554 4.53 -22.62 7.42
C ASP A 554 4.20 -21.70 8.59
N ALA A 555 3.07 -20.99 8.48
CA ALA A 555 2.43 -20.33 9.60
C ALA A 555 0.92 -20.59 9.52
N VAL A 556 0.35 -21.21 10.54
CA VAL A 556 -1.05 -21.60 10.55
C VAL A 556 -1.75 -21.00 11.76
N LEU A 557 -2.79 -20.19 11.50
CA LEU A 557 -3.65 -19.62 12.54
C LEU A 557 -4.92 -20.44 12.65
N ILE A 558 -5.18 -21.01 13.81
CA ILE A 558 -6.40 -21.75 14.11
C ILE A 558 -7.28 -20.88 15.01
N LYS A 559 -8.51 -20.64 14.57
CA LYS A 559 -9.55 -20.06 15.40
C LYS A 559 -10.56 -21.15 15.76
N THR A 560 -10.67 -21.42 17.04
CA THR A 560 -11.54 -22.50 17.52
C THR A 560 -13.01 -22.08 17.54
N PRO A 561 -13.94 -23.04 17.61
CA PRO A 561 -15.37 -22.75 17.72
C PRO A 561 -15.75 -21.85 18.91
N GLU A 562 -14.95 -21.84 19.97
CA GLU A 562 -15.11 -20.96 21.14
C GLU A 562 -14.44 -19.60 20.97
N GLY A 563 -13.73 -19.37 19.83
CA GLY A 563 -13.05 -18.12 19.52
C GLY A 563 -11.65 -17.98 20.10
N ARG A 564 -11.00 -19.08 20.54
CA ARG A 564 -9.59 -19.09 20.94
C ARG A 564 -8.69 -19.05 19.71
N ASN A 565 -7.54 -18.42 19.84
CA ASN A 565 -6.57 -18.25 18.78
C ASN A 565 -5.30 -19.06 19.06
N VAL A 566 -4.96 -19.94 18.14
CA VAL A 566 -3.78 -20.80 18.21
C VAL A 566 -2.91 -20.53 16.99
N LEU A 567 -1.65 -20.18 17.20
CA LEU A 567 -0.68 -20.00 16.13
C LEU A 567 0.29 -21.17 16.09
N ILE A 568 0.51 -21.76 14.92
CA ILE A 568 1.51 -22.79 14.68
C ILE A 568 2.61 -22.18 13.82
N ASN A 569 3.86 -22.15 14.33
CA ASN A 569 5.03 -21.52 13.72
C ASN A 569 4.80 -20.04 13.32
N GLY A 570 5.64 -19.47 12.47
CA GLY A 570 5.57 -18.04 12.18
C GLY A 570 6.19 -17.57 10.87
N GLY A 571 6.93 -18.44 10.19
CA GLY A 571 7.60 -18.09 8.94
C GLY A 571 8.81 -17.16 9.10
N PRO A 572 9.39 -16.70 7.98
CA PRO A 572 10.63 -15.93 7.97
C PRO A 572 10.43 -14.42 8.19
N SER A 573 9.25 -13.87 7.86
CA SER A 573 9.01 -12.42 7.80
C SER A 573 8.18 -11.90 8.96
N THR A 574 8.80 -11.07 9.82
CA THR A 574 8.10 -10.42 10.95
C THR A 574 6.98 -9.47 10.48
N SER A 575 7.17 -8.78 9.36
CA SER A 575 6.19 -7.84 8.84
C SER A 575 4.96 -8.56 8.28
N GLU A 576 5.16 -9.61 7.49
CA GLU A 576 4.10 -10.43 6.92
C GLU A 576 3.28 -11.11 8.01
N LEU A 577 3.94 -11.83 8.92
CA LEU A 577 3.25 -12.48 10.04
C LEU A 577 2.48 -11.47 10.92
N SER A 578 3.05 -10.29 11.20
CA SER A 578 2.37 -9.27 12.01
C SER A 578 1.16 -8.69 11.29
N ASP A 579 1.25 -8.49 9.99
CA ASP A 579 0.15 -8.00 9.14
C ASP A 579 -0.98 -9.04 9.07
N GLU A 580 -0.63 -10.30 8.80
CA GLU A 580 -1.53 -11.43 8.74
C GLU A 580 -2.30 -11.66 10.06
N LEU A 581 -1.61 -11.62 11.20
CA LEU A 581 -2.25 -11.71 12.51
C LEU A 581 -3.09 -10.48 12.83
N GLY A 582 -2.61 -9.29 12.50
CA GLY A 582 -3.32 -8.03 12.74
C GLY A 582 -4.67 -7.94 12.04
N ARG A 583 -4.80 -8.59 10.88
CA ARG A 583 -6.05 -8.64 10.09
C ARG A 583 -7.08 -9.62 10.66
N ARG A 584 -6.64 -10.69 11.33
CA ARG A 584 -7.51 -11.82 11.72
C ARG A 584 -7.82 -11.86 13.20
N LEU A 585 -6.94 -11.32 14.03
CA LEU A 585 -7.18 -11.27 15.47
C LEU A 585 -8.10 -10.10 15.84
N PRO A 586 -8.98 -10.27 16.85
CA PRO A 586 -9.85 -9.20 17.30
C PRO A 586 -9.06 -8.00 17.80
N PHE A 587 -9.49 -6.81 17.45
CA PHE A 587 -8.81 -5.54 17.77
C PHE A 587 -8.42 -5.36 19.25
N PHE A 588 -9.28 -5.82 20.18
CA PHE A 588 -9.07 -5.68 21.62
C PHE A 588 -8.36 -6.89 22.27
N SER A 589 -8.15 -7.98 21.52
CA SER A 589 -7.49 -9.18 22.03
C SER A 589 -6.30 -9.52 21.13
N ARG A 590 -5.12 -9.08 21.54
CA ARG A 590 -3.86 -9.42 20.87
C ARG A 590 -3.19 -10.67 21.46
N LYS A 591 -3.92 -11.43 22.26
CA LYS A 591 -3.40 -12.65 22.91
C LYS A 591 -3.60 -13.85 22.02
N LEU A 592 -2.58 -14.70 21.98
CA LEU A 592 -2.66 -16.06 21.47
C LEU A 592 -2.90 -16.99 22.67
N ASP A 593 -3.93 -17.81 22.61
CA ASP A 593 -4.19 -18.80 23.67
C ASP A 593 -3.09 -19.86 23.69
N TRP A 594 -2.62 -20.25 22.50
CA TRP A 594 -1.51 -21.18 22.30
C TRP A 594 -0.60 -20.71 21.18
N LEU A 595 0.70 -20.91 21.39
CA LEU A 595 1.71 -20.92 20.33
C LEU A 595 2.29 -22.33 20.25
N ILE A 596 2.19 -22.96 19.10
CA ILE A 596 2.76 -24.28 18.82
C ILE A 596 4.01 -24.08 17.96
N VAL A 597 5.17 -24.33 18.54
CA VAL A 597 6.43 -24.41 17.81
C VAL A 597 6.57 -25.82 17.28
N ALA A 598 6.10 -26.06 16.07
CA ALA A 598 6.11 -27.36 15.43
C ALA A 598 7.45 -27.66 14.77
N SER A 599 8.24 -26.66 14.38
CA SER A 599 9.60 -26.80 13.86
C SER A 599 10.51 -25.71 14.41
N THR A 600 11.79 -26.07 14.68
CA THR A 600 12.82 -25.13 15.17
C THR A 600 13.80 -24.68 14.08
N GLN A 601 13.49 -24.94 12.82
CA GLN A 601 14.25 -24.42 11.68
C GLN A 601 14.16 -22.90 11.62
N GLU A 602 15.20 -22.24 11.12
CA GLU A 602 15.29 -20.77 11.12
C GLU A 602 14.18 -20.13 10.30
N GLU A 603 13.88 -20.66 9.14
CA GLU A 603 12.83 -20.19 8.22
C GLU A 603 11.43 -20.24 8.83
N GLN A 604 11.18 -21.23 9.69
CA GLN A 604 9.90 -21.45 10.36
C GLN A 604 9.67 -20.51 11.56
N LEU A 605 10.74 -19.93 12.14
CA LEU A 605 10.69 -19.21 13.40
C LEU A 605 11.21 -17.78 13.35
N ALA A 606 11.85 -17.33 12.26
CA ALA A 606 12.57 -16.06 12.23
C ALA A 606 11.69 -14.84 12.58
N ALA A 607 10.41 -14.89 12.25
CA ALA A 607 9.44 -13.84 12.58
C ALA A 607 9.04 -13.81 14.06
N LEU A 608 8.94 -14.98 14.71
CA LEU A 608 8.31 -15.12 16.02
C LEU A 608 8.96 -14.30 17.15
N PRO A 609 10.29 -14.17 17.29
CA PRO A 609 10.91 -13.45 18.40
C PRO A 609 10.43 -11.98 18.56
N ARG A 610 10.01 -11.35 17.46
CA ARG A 610 9.47 -9.99 17.48
C ARG A 610 7.94 -9.97 17.54
N VAL A 611 7.31 -11.00 16.98
CA VAL A 611 5.84 -11.09 16.92
C VAL A 611 5.26 -11.43 18.29
N VAL A 612 5.89 -12.30 19.07
CA VAL A 612 5.43 -12.67 20.43
C VAL A 612 5.46 -11.47 21.40
N GLU A 613 6.29 -10.47 21.15
CA GLU A 613 6.29 -9.23 21.93
C GLU A 613 4.98 -8.43 21.72
N ARG A 614 4.38 -8.53 20.54
CA ARG A 614 3.14 -7.84 20.14
C ARG A 614 1.89 -8.69 20.35
N TYR A 615 2.03 -10.00 20.18
CA TYR A 615 0.98 -11.03 20.31
C TYR A 615 1.44 -12.08 21.32
N PRO A 616 1.45 -11.78 22.63
CA PRO A 616 1.96 -12.69 23.65
C PRO A 616 1.10 -13.95 23.75
N PRO A 617 1.71 -15.14 23.66
CA PRO A 617 1.01 -16.41 23.90
C PRO A 617 0.81 -16.63 25.41
N GLU A 618 -0.31 -17.28 25.76
CA GLU A 618 -0.57 -17.69 27.15
C GLU A 618 0.11 -19.04 27.48
N ASN A 619 0.17 -19.93 26.49
CA ASN A 619 0.77 -21.25 26.63
C ASN A 619 1.58 -21.62 25.40
N ILE A 620 2.58 -22.45 25.54
CA ILE A 620 3.45 -22.87 24.44
C ILE A 620 3.57 -24.41 24.44
N LEU A 621 3.38 -25.02 23.26
CA LEU A 621 3.77 -26.35 22.94
C LEU A 621 5.03 -26.30 22.07
N TRP A 622 6.11 -26.91 22.52
CA TRP A 622 7.42 -26.82 21.86
C TRP A 622 7.91 -28.15 21.35
N SER A 623 8.18 -28.25 20.06
CA SER A 623 8.83 -29.40 19.42
C SER A 623 10.21 -29.00 18.89
N GLY A 624 11.13 -29.98 18.87
CA GLY A 624 12.46 -29.80 18.34
C GLY A 624 13.49 -29.21 19.31
N ASN A 625 14.72 -29.05 18.81
CA ASN A 625 15.87 -28.62 19.61
C ASN A 625 15.99 -27.10 19.68
N VAL A 626 16.02 -26.57 20.90
CA VAL A 626 16.23 -25.11 21.14
C VAL A 626 17.53 -24.58 20.50
N GLN A 627 18.56 -25.43 20.44
CA GLN A 627 19.87 -25.03 19.87
C GLN A 627 19.93 -25.11 18.33
N ALA A 628 18.84 -25.52 17.67
CA ALA A 628 18.82 -25.71 16.22
C ALA A 628 18.95 -24.39 15.43
N SER A 629 18.42 -23.29 15.98
CA SER A 629 18.48 -21.97 15.31
C SER A 629 18.58 -20.83 16.32
N TYR A 630 19.07 -19.68 15.85
CA TYR A 630 19.13 -18.47 16.67
C TYR A 630 17.74 -17.96 17.11
N PRO A 631 16.71 -17.93 16.25
CA PRO A 631 15.34 -17.60 16.69
C PRO A 631 14.82 -18.50 17.79
N ALA A 632 15.09 -19.82 17.73
CA ALA A 632 14.67 -20.76 18.76
C ALA A 632 15.28 -20.44 20.13
N GLN A 633 16.59 -20.17 20.17
CA GLN A 633 17.28 -19.77 21.40
C GLN A 633 16.73 -18.46 21.97
N LYS A 634 16.44 -17.48 21.13
CA LYS A 634 15.90 -16.19 21.53
C LYS A 634 14.48 -16.32 22.09
N LEU A 635 13.64 -17.16 21.48
CA LEU A 635 12.28 -17.43 21.94
C LEU A 635 12.29 -18.15 23.31
N ASP A 636 13.09 -19.19 23.46
CA ASP A 636 13.19 -19.94 24.72
C ASP A 636 13.62 -19.02 25.89
N LYS A 637 14.60 -18.15 25.64
CA LYS A 637 15.02 -17.12 26.59
C LYS A 637 13.88 -16.13 26.92
N TYR A 638 13.19 -15.63 25.91
CA TYR A 638 12.07 -14.70 26.08
C TYR A 638 10.96 -15.32 26.93
N PHE A 639 10.56 -16.57 26.64
CA PHE A 639 9.50 -17.25 27.39
C PHE A 639 9.90 -17.48 28.84
N ALA A 640 11.17 -17.84 29.08
CA ALA A 640 11.69 -17.99 30.44
C ALA A 640 11.70 -16.66 31.20
N GLU A 641 12.08 -15.54 30.56
CA GLU A 641 12.07 -14.20 31.15
C GLU A 641 10.65 -13.70 31.45
N GLN A 642 9.67 -14.01 30.60
CA GLN A 642 8.27 -13.62 30.78
C GLN A 642 7.47 -14.57 31.68
N GLY A 643 8.05 -15.72 32.05
CA GLY A 643 7.38 -16.72 32.87
C GLY A 643 6.24 -17.45 32.15
N ILE A 644 6.27 -17.52 30.80
CA ILE A 644 5.25 -18.19 30.00
C ILE A 644 5.48 -19.70 30.08
N PRO A 645 4.43 -20.52 30.37
CA PRO A 645 4.58 -21.96 30.51
C PRO A 645 4.91 -22.60 29.15
N VAL A 646 6.01 -23.37 29.09
CA VAL A 646 6.45 -24.13 27.92
C VAL A 646 6.30 -25.61 28.19
N SER A 647 5.42 -26.27 27.43
CA SER A 647 5.25 -27.73 27.43
C SER A 647 6.06 -28.31 26.28
N ARG A 648 6.84 -29.39 26.54
CA ARG A 648 7.54 -30.11 25.46
C ARG A 648 6.57 -31.09 24.80
N ALA A 649 6.59 -31.14 23.48
CA ALA A 649 5.74 -32.05 22.71
C ALA A 649 6.22 -33.51 22.87
N GLU A 650 5.31 -34.42 23.17
CA GLU A 650 5.52 -35.84 23.25
C GLU A 650 4.62 -36.57 22.25
N VAL A 651 5.11 -37.68 21.69
CA VAL A 651 4.34 -38.49 20.73
C VAL A 651 3.06 -39.01 21.39
N GLY A 652 1.93 -38.90 20.72
CA GLY A 652 0.59 -39.22 21.22
C GLY A 652 -0.03 -38.20 22.16
N GLN A 653 0.67 -37.08 22.43
CA GLN A 653 0.10 -35.98 23.21
C GLN A 653 -1.01 -35.30 22.46
N LYS A 654 -2.19 -35.18 23.09
CA LYS A 654 -3.35 -34.50 22.55
C LYS A 654 -3.61 -33.20 23.31
N LEU A 655 -3.63 -32.08 22.59
CA LEU A 655 -3.88 -30.76 23.12
C LEU A 655 -5.31 -30.32 22.77
N GLU A 656 -6.14 -30.15 23.78
CA GLU A 656 -7.51 -29.62 23.59
C GLU A 656 -7.49 -28.11 23.37
N LEU A 657 -7.93 -27.68 22.20
CA LEU A 657 -7.94 -26.27 21.83
C LEU A 657 -9.23 -25.54 22.26
N GLY A 658 -10.29 -26.27 22.55
CA GLY A 658 -11.62 -25.76 22.92
C GLY A 658 -12.68 -26.00 21.85
N GLY A 659 -13.94 -26.08 22.28
CA GLY A 659 -15.08 -26.35 21.38
C GLY A 659 -15.07 -27.74 20.74
N GLY A 660 -14.26 -28.69 21.25
CA GLY A 660 -14.11 -30.03 20.70
C GLY A 660 -13.05 -30.14 19.59
N ALA A 661 -12.30 -29.07 19.31
CA ALA A 661 -11.14 -29.10 18.44
C ALA A 661 -9.87 -29.49 19.23
N SER A 662 -9.02 -30.29 18.65
CA SER A 662 -7.76 -30.76 19.27
C SER A 662 -6.63 -30.84 18.25
N VAL A 663 -5.39 -30.76 18.75
CA VAL A 663 -4.15 -31.05 18.02
C VAL A 663 -3.47 -32.23 18.68
N GLU A 664 -3.16 -33.27 17.92
CA GLU A 664 -2.42 -34.43 18.33
C GLU A 664 -1.02 -34.42 17.72
N VAL A 665 -0.02 -34.72 18.51
CA VAL A 665 1.38 -34.88 18.09
C VAL A 665 1.61 -36.32 17.65
N LEU A 666 1.67 -36.56 16.34
CA LEU A 666 1.82 -37.91 15.77
C LEU A 666 3.25 -38.41 15.84
N SER A 667 4.23 -37.54 15.59
CA SER A 667 5.66 -37.89 15.66
C SER A 667 6.47 -36.64 16.04
N VAL A 668 7.64 -36.85 16.66
CA VAL A 668 8.61 -35.82 17.05
C VAL A 668 9.99 -36.23 16.56
N GLY A 669 10.55 -35.46 15.62
CA GLY A 669 11.87 -35.72 15.04
C GLY A 669 12.85 -34.53 15.23
N PRO A 670 14.04 -34.65 14.63
CA PRO A 670 15.08 -33.61 14.74
C PRO A 670 14.66 -32.22 14.21
N LYS A 671 13.82 -32.18 13.17
CA LYS A 671 13.31 -30.96 12.57
C LYS A 671 12.13 -30.35 13.35
N GLY A 672 11.38 -31.19 14.10
CA GLY A 672 10.17 -30.77 14.80
C GLY A 672 9.14 -31.88 14.91
N SER A 673 7.85 -31.58 14.82
CA SER A 673 6.73 -32.49 14.94
C SER A 673 5.81 -32.53 13.73
N VAL A 674 5.14 -33.68 13.58
CA VAL A 674 3.99 -33.87 12.69
C VAL A 674 2.74 -33.78 13.55
N LEU A 675 1.82 -32.89 13.13
CA LEU A 675 0.61 -32.55 13.88
C LEU A 675 -0.63 -33.02 13.12
N LEU A 676 -1.63 -33.50 13.84
CA LEU A 676 -2.96 -33.79 13.33
C LEU A 676 -3.99 -32.92 14.05
N ILE A 677 -4.72 -32.12 13.31
CA ILE A 677 -5.84 -31.34 13.81
C ILE A 677 -7.10 -32.20 13.66
N GLU A 678 -7.87 -32.32 14.72
CA GLU A 678 -9.14 -33.06 14.72
C GLU A 678 -10.28 -32.18 15.24
N PHE A 679 -11.39 -32.20 14.53
CA PHE A 679 -12.63 -31.57 14.97
C PHE A 679 -13.82 -32.39 14.50
N LYS A 680 -14.46 -33.12 15.43
CA LYS A 680 -15.52 -34.11 15.11
C LYS A 680 -15.01 -35.15 14.08
N ASN A 681 -15.53 -35.13 12.85
CA ASN A 681 -15.15 -36.01 11.75
C ASN A 681 -14.06 -35.41 10.85
N PHE A 682 -13.76 -34.11 10.97
CA PHE A 682 -12.75 -33.43 10.16
C PHE A 682 -11.35 -33.69 10.70
N ARG A 683 -10.41 -33.99 9.78
CA ARG A 683 -9.00 -34.26 10.08
C ARG A 683 -8.09 -33.50 9.11
N ALA A 684 -7.13 -32.73 9.65
CA ALA A 684 -6.11 -32.04 8.85
C ALA A 684 -4.71 -32.41 9.31
N LEU A 685 -3.87 -32.86 8.40
CA LEU A 685 -2.48 -33.24 8.65
C LEU A 685 -1.53 -32.09 8.34
N LEU A 686 -0.69 -31.72 9.32
CA LEU A 686 0.33 -30.68 9.22
C LEU A 686 1.72 -31.31 9.48
N PRO A 687 2.43 -31.79 8.44
CA PRO A 687 3.72 -32.48 8.60
C PRO A 687 4.90 -31.47 8.62
N ILE A 688 4.81 -30.41 9.44
CA ILE A 688 5.74 -29.26 9.45
C ILE A 688 7.17 -29.66 9.84
N GLY A 689 7.33 -30.55 10.84
CA GLY A 689 8.64 -31.02 11.29
C GLY A 689 9.05 -32.37 10.67
N LEU A 690 8.52 -32.72 9.51
CA LEU A 690 8.75 -33.98 8.85
C LEU A 690 10.22 -34.16 8.48
N SER A 691 10.74 -35.37 8.74
CA SER A 691 12.07 -35.86 8.36
C SER A 691 11.96 -37.26 7.80
N GLU A 692 13.00 -37.76 7.13
CA GLU A 692 13.00 -39.12 6.58
C GLU A 692 12.68 -40.17 7.65
N GLY A 693 13.29 -40.04 8.83
CA GLY A 693 13.03 -40.97 9.95
C GLY A 693 11.61 -40.90 10.49
N THR A 694 11.00 -39.68 10.56
CA THR A 694 9.59 -39.53 10.99
C THR A 694 8.63 -40.05 9.92
N LEU A 695 9.01 -39.97 8.65
CA LEU A 695 8.23 -40.47 7.51
C LEU A 695 8.17 -42.03 7.56
N GLU A 696 9.33 -42.67 7.84
CA GLU A 696 9.40 -44.10 8.03
C GLU A 696 8.62 -44.58 9.29
N GLU A 697 8.71 -43.82 10.41
CA GLU A 697 7.99 -44.08 11.65
C GLU A 697 6.47 -44.03 11.45
N LEU A 698 5.99 -43.11 10.60
CA LEU A 698 4.59 -42.98 10.24
C LEU A 698 4.17 -43.91 9.09
N GLU A 699 5.05 -44.84 8.68
CA GLU A 699 4.83 -45.80 7.58
C GLU A 699 4.28 -45.09 6.33
N TYR A 700 4.90 -43.96 5.96
CA TYR A 700 4.46 -43.11 4.82
C TYR A 700 2.97 -42.78 4.88
N GLY A 701 2.46 -42.49 6.09
CA GLY A 701 1.06 -42.05 6.30
C GLY A 701 0.04 -43.18 6.45
N SER A 702 0.42 -44.44 6.26
CA SER A 702 -0.52 -45.57 6.35
C SER A 702 -1.12 -45.75 7.76
N VAL A 703 -0.37 -45.40 8.81
CA VAL A 703 -0.84 -45.40 10.20
C VAL A 703 -1.84 -44.28 10.49
N ILE A 704 -1.77 -43.18 9.72
CA ILE A 704 -2.62 -42.02 9.94
C ILE A 704 -4.02 -42.24 9.37
N GLY A 705 -4.11 -42.88 8.19
CA GLY A 705 -5.36 -43.02 7.43
C GLY A 705 -5.78 -41.73 6.73
N SER A 706 -6.98 -41.75 6.12
CA SER A 706 -7.46 -40.63 5.30
C SER A 706 -7.64 -39.34 6.11
N VAL A 707 -7.30 -38.21 5.48
CA VAL A 707 -7.50 -36.86 6.01
C VAL A 707 -8.30 -36.00 5.05
N ASP A 708 -8.98 -34.96 5.55
CA ASP A 708 -9.72 -34.04 4.71
C ASP A 708 -8.80 -32.98 4.11
N ALA A 709 -7.80 -32.52 4.88
CA ALA A 709 -6.83 -31.56 4.41
C ALA A 709 -5.39 -32.00 4.73
N LEU A 710 -4.46 -31.73 3.79
CA LEU A 710 -3.03 -32.01 3.91
C LEU A 710 -2.25 -30.72 3.60
N LEU A 711 -1.41 -30.27 4.52
CA LEU A 711 -0.36 -29.30 4.24
C LEU A 711 0.85 -30.03 3.64
N LEU A 712 1.39 -29.58 2.52
CA LEU A 712 2.62 -30.11 1.97
C LEU A 712 3.83 -29.62 2.76
N ALA A 713 4.71 -30.54 3.13
CA ALA A 713 5.90 -30.22 3.91
C ALA A 713 6.97 -29.45 3.10
N ASP A 714 7.80 -28.66 3.78
CA ASP A 714 8.97 -27.98 3.23
C ASP A 714 8.68 -27.28 1.87
N SER A 715 7.58 -26.53 1.81
CA SER A 715 7.14 -25.76 0.60
C SER A 715 7.05 -26.60 -0.69
N GLY A 716 6.74 -27.88 -0.57
CA GLY A 716 6.62 -28.80 -1.71
C GLY A 716 7.96 -29.36 -2.22
N TYR A 717 8.94 -29.50 -1.32
CA TYR A 717 10.18 -30.22 -1.61
C TYR A 717 9.93 -31.72 -1.78
N ALA A 718 10.38 -32.31 -2.92
CA ALA A 718 10.01 -33.67 -3.30
C ALA A 718 10.35 -34.76 -2.26
N PRO A 719 11.54 -34.78 -1.65
CA PRO A 719 11.86 -35.80 -0.63
C PRO A 719 10.97 -35.76 0.63
N SER A 720 10.39 -34.58 0.94
CA SER A 720 9.47 -34.44 2.08
C SER A 720 8.00 -34.75 1.72
N ASN A 721 7.68 -34.91 0.43
CA ASN A 721 6.33 -35.16 -0.07
C ASN A 721 6.30 -36.34 -1.05
N PRO A 722 6.70 -37.56 -0.64
CA PRO A 722 6.65 -38.70 -1.56
C PRO A 722 5.20 -39.06 -1.93
N SER A 723 5.01 -39.59 -3.13
CA SER A 723 3.69 -40.02 -3.63
C SER A 723 2.97 -40.98 -2.69
N ASP A 724 3.69 -41.88 -2.08
CA ASP A 724 3.15 -42.86 -1.15
C ASP A 724 2.47 -42.22 0.08
N LEU A 725 3.02 -41.08 0.57
CA LEU A 725 2.39 -40.32 1.65
C LEU A 725 1.05 -39.77 1.20
N ILE A 726 1.01 -39.11 0.01
CA ILE A 726 -0.19 -38.49 -0.54
C ILE A 726 -1.26 -39.55 -0.80
N GLU A 727 -0.91 -40.67 -1.39
CA GLU A 727 -1.82 -41.77 -1.68
C GLU A 727 -2.39 -42.41 -0.41
N ASN A 728 -1.55 -42.64 0.62
CA ASN A 728 -1.97 -43.28 1.86
C ASN A 728 -2.90 -42.39 2.69
N VAL A 729 -2.65 -41.07 2.75
CA VAL A 729 -3.52 -40.14 3.50
C VAL A 729 -4.71 -39.65 2.66
N ASN A 730 -4.67 -39.80 1.33
CA ASN A 730 -5.73 -39.54 0.36
C ASN A 730 -6.55 -38.26 0.68
N PRO A 731 -5.95 -37.06 0.65
CA PRO A 731 -6.59 -35.82 1.09
C PRO A 731 -7.66 -35.36 0.11
N GLN A 732 -8.75 -34.74 0.62
CA GLN A 732 -9.73 -34.05 -0.23
C GLN A 732 -9.19 -32.71 -0.72
N LEU A 733 -8.35 -32.04 0.08
CA LEU A 733 -7.71 -30.76 -0.22
C LEU A 733 -6.24 -30.79 0.17
N THR A 734 -5.38 -30.36 -0.72
CA THR A 734 -3.96 -30.16 -0.45
C THR A 734 -3.68 -28.66 -0.40
N VAL A 735 -2.91 -28.22 0.60
CA VAL A 735 -2.47 -26.85 0.78
C VAL A 735 -0.97 -26.78 0.67
N LEU A 736 -0.46 -25.76 0.00
CA LEU A 736 0.96 -25.52 -0.19
C LEU A 736 1.32 -24.09 0.21
N SER A 737 2.16 -23.95 1.23
CA SER A 737 2.75 -22.69 1.66
C SER A 737 4.06 -22.46 0.91
N VAL A 738 4.10 -21.50 -0.01
CA VAL A 738 5.28 -21.20 -0.83
C VAL A 738 5.28 -19.74 -1.29
N ALA A 739 6.47 -19.13 -1.39
CA ALA A 739 6.63 -17.77 -1.90
C ALA A 739 6.45 -17.70 -3.42
N ALA A 740 5.92 -16.59 -3.91
CA ALA A 740 5.89 -16.31 -5.35
C ALA A 740 7.33 -16.13 -5.87
N GLY A 741 7.76 -17.03 -6.77
CA GLY A 741 9.13 -17.00 -7.32
C GLY A 741 10.19 -17.43 -6.31
N ASP A 742 9.89 -18.49 -5.56
CA ASP A 742 10.80 -19.09 -4.61
C ASP A 742 12.21 -19.30 -5.21
N PRO A 743 13.29 -18.83 -4.54
CA PRO A 743 14.64 -18.88 -5.08
C PRO A 743 15.19 -20.30 -5.26
N ASP A 744 14.68 -21.28 -4.52
CA ASP A 744 15.06 -22.70 -4.64
C ASP A 744 14.22 -23.47 -5.68
N GLY A 745 13.33 -22.75 -6.39
CA GLY A 745 12.48 -23.30 -7.43
C GLY A 745 11.37 -24.19 -6.89
N LEU A 746 10.94 -24.00 -5.66
CA LEU A 746 9.83 -24.74 -5.06
C LEU A 746 8.47 -24.17 -5.51
N PRO A 747 7.44 -25.04 -5.60
CA PRO A 747 7.44 -26.49 -5.36
C PRO A 747 8.09 -27.25 -6.50
N SER A 748 8.66 -28.42 -6.19
CA SER A 748 9.25 -29.31 -7.19
C SER A 748 8.18 -29.83 -8.17
N GLN A 749 8.55 -29.95 -9.43
CA GLN A 749 7.64 -30.44 -10.47
C GLN A 749 7.13 -31.86 -10.16
N GLU A 750 7.99 -32.69 -9.58
CA GLU A 750 7.64 -34.06 -9.16
C GLU A 750 6.47 -34.11 -8.17
N VAL A 751 6.43 -33.17 -7.22
CA VAL A 751 5.31 -33.04 -6.27
C VAL A 751 4.05 -32.55 -6.96
N LEU A 752 4.18 -31.61 -7.88
CA LEU A 752 3.03 -31.14 -8.66
C LEU A 752 2.44 -32.28 -9.53
N ASP A 753 3.29 -33.10 -10.14
CA ASP A 753 2.85 -34.24 -10.94
C ASP A 753 2.17 -35.33 -10.08
N SER A 754 2.65 -35.54 -8.83
CA SER A 754 2.04 -36.51 -7.89
C SER A 754 0.67 -36.06 -7.35
N LEU A 755 0.35 -34.76 -7.51
CA LEU A 755 -0.93 -34.18 -7.11
C LEU A 755 -1.95 -34.14 -8.26
N ASP A 756 -1.64 -34.72 -9.41
CA ASP A 756 -2.61 -34.77 -10.51
C ASP A 756 -3.87 -35.56 -10.09
N GLY A 757 -5.02 -34.90 -10.16
CA GLY A 757 -6.30 -35.41 -9.66
C GLY A 757 -6.69 -35.00 -8.23
N TYR A 758 -5.81 -34.37 -7.47
CA TYR A 758 -6.10 -33.78 -6.14
C TYR A 758 -6.39 -32.29 -6.26
N SER A 759 -7.22 -31.76 -5.34
CA SER A 759 -7.45 -30.32 -5.24
C SER A 759 -6.25 -29.66 -4.54
N LEU A 760 -5.59 -28.71 -5.23
CA LEU A 760 -4.42 -27.99 -4.71
C LEU A 760 -4.70 -26.49 -4.61
N LEU A 761 -4.53 -25.94 -3.39
CA LEU A 761 -4.48 -24.49 -3.16
C LEU A 761 -3.05 -24.07 -2.77
N ARG A 762 -2.59 -22.94 -3.30
CA ARG A 762 -1.21 -22.46 -3.12
C ARG A 762 -1.21 -21.00 -2.64
N THR A 763 -0.39 -20.69 -1.62
CA THR A 763 -0.29 -19.32 -1.08
C THR A 763 0.29 -18.33 -2.08
N ASP A 764 1.23 -18.74 -2.94
CA ASP A 764 1.80 -17.88 -3.99
C ASP A 764 0.81 -17.45 -5.09
N ARG A 765 -0.36 -18.10 -5.16
CA ARG A 765 -1.40 -17.81 -6.17
C ARG A 765 -2.67 -17.21 -5.55
N SER A 766 -3.02 -17.62 -4.34
CA SER A 766 -4.28 -17.28 -3.67
C SER A 766 -4.10 -16.36 -2.46
N GLY A 767 -2.84 -16.04 -2.08
CA GLY A 767 -2.58 -15.42 -0.79
C GLY A 767 -2.84 -16.40 0.35
N TRP A 768 -3.39 -15.95 1.48
CA TRP A 768 -3.77 -16.86 2.56
C TRP A 768 -4.93 -17.79 2.16
N ILE A 769 -4.95 -18.97 2.74
CA ILE A 769 -5.99 -19.99 2.49
C ILE A 769 -6.69 -20.29 3.80
N THR A 770 -8.00 -20.16 3.85
CA THR A 770 -8.79 -20.45 5.06
C THR A 770 -9.73 -21.62 4.83
N ILE A 771 -9.55 -22.68 5.62
CA ILE A 771 -10.47 -23.80 5.70
C ILE A 771 -11.45 -23.55 6.84
N ILE A 772 -12.76 -23.59 6.54
CA ILE A 772 -13.84 -23.42 7.51
C ILE A 772 -14.61 -24.74 7.58
N THR A 773 -14.77 -25.27 8.78
CA THR A 773 -15.50 -26.53 8.95
C THR A 773 -16.38 -26.54 10.21
N ASP A 774 -17.54 -27.17 10.10
CA ASP A 774 -18.42 -27.51 11.21
C ASP A 774 -18.15 -28.94 11.75
N GLY A 775 -17.14 -29.62 11.17
CA GLY A 775 -16.73 -31.00 11.45
C GLY A 775 -17.44 -32.06 10.60
N GLU A 776 -18.38 -31.66 9.72
CA GLU A 776 -19.03 -32.55 8.74
C GLU A 776 -18.78 -32.07 7.31
N LYS A 777 -18.73 -30.74 7.11
CA LYS A 777 -18.47 -30.11 5.81
C LYS A 777 -17.26 -29.19 5.90
N MET A 778 -16.50 -29.16 4.83
CA MET A 778 -15.32 -28.31 4.66
C MET A 778 -15.58 -27.32 3.52
N HIS A 779 -15.20 -26.04 3.73
CA HIS A 779 -15.16 -24.99 2.73
C HIS A 779 -13.76 -24.35 2.77
N ALA A 780 -13.16 -24.11 1.61
CA ALA A 780 -11.86 -23.48 1.48
C ALA A 780 -11.91 -22.34 0.46
#